data_dfe254c1f1b35fe93ded9b1295ba8f4a
#
_entry.id   dfe254c1f1b35fe93ded9b1295ba8f4a
#
_cell.length_a   1.000
_cell.length_b   1.000
_cell.length_c   1.000
_cell.angle_alpha   90.00
_cell.angle_beta   90.00
_cell.angle_gamma   90.00
#
_symmetry.space_group_name_H-M   'P 1'
#
loop_
_entity.id
_entity.type
_entity.pdbx_description
1 polymer ?
#
loop_
_entity_poly.entity_id
_entity_poly.type
_entity_poly.pdbx_seq_one_letter_code
_entity_poly.pdbx_strand_id
1 'polypeptide(L)'
;MRLQLCAFLAFTDPSVALQTHGLYRPPTTRLPGWTTSTTSRVNFRTSPSSSVLSMGLLDGLLDQEAADAKLFAKDSEEYMATLTPIVERINSLEPSIEDLSDEELTAKTVEFRKRLANGEELGVGTPLTDEAFAVVREAAWRVLEQRHYDVQVTAGLALLQGGRAAEMGTGEGKTLVATLPCYVNALLGKGAMVVTVNDYLARRDSERMGQVHRFLGLSVGLVQGSSTTEQRKEAYGSDVTYVTNSELGFDFLRDHLALSKQEVVLPIFEDEIESDIYFPGYCLVDEADSVLIDEARTPLIISKQADAPGAKYATAAKLAAALTEDVHFDIDLKNKNVVLTERGYTDCEAALGVDSLFTPQGDGSGWAPYVVNAIKAAALFKKDVDYTLLKDAEGKDAGVGIIDAFTGRVMDGRRWSDGLHQSVEAMEGMEVSKMSQVIATVTYQSLFRQFARLSGMSGTAMPASKEFISTYGLLVTPIPTALPIARRDYPDVTFKTRAAADRALIKEIQSVGGGELDGRPCLVGTTSVEQSEGIVASLAASGIPAELLNASPLNAAREGEIIAQAGRPGVVTVATNMAGRGTDILLGGCAGTMSKLLVRGRLAEAGVLAEREASKLPPSPPAEYYPCKIAEDVDSLVAAAARAVKKAYPDGMGADQLSDLLTVAADTTEAEDDPAHVVELRDAAEGVKETFKAVLEPEKEAVLKRGGLYVMGTARHE
;
A
#
# COMPACT_ATOMS: atom_id res chain seq x y z
N MET A 1 -17.75 11.95 -16.46
CA MET A 1 -17.74 10.53 -16.17
C MET A 1 -18.66 9.68 -17.05
N ARG A 2 -19.81 10.16 -17.54
CA ARG A 2 -20.68 9.39 -18.46
C ARG A 2 -20.15 9.19 -19.90
N LEU A 3 -19.17 9.93 -20.35
CA LEU A 3 -18.63 9.87 -21.73
C LEU A 3 -17.38 9.00 -21.90
N GLN A 4 -16.72 8.57 -20.83
CA GLN A 4 -15.53 7.71 -20.93
C GLN A 4 -15.85 6.20 -20.86
N LEU A 5 -16.99 5.81 -20.31
CA LEU A 5 -17.40 4.39 -20.24
C LEU A 5 -17.84 3.82 -21.62
N CYS A 6 -18.33 4.67 -22.52
CA CYS A 6 -18.78 4.22 -23.85
C CYS A 6 -17.64 3.84 -24.82
N ALA A 7 -16.39 4.23 -24.54
CA ALA A 7 -15.26 3.94 -25.42
C ALA A 7 -14.58 2.58 -25.14
N PHE A 8 -14.84 1.96 -23.99
CA PHE A 8 -14.16 0.72 -23.59
C PHE A 8 -14.89 -0.57 -23.98
N LEU A 9 -16.16 -0.48 -24.37
CA LEU A 9 -16.99 -1.65 -24.71
C LEU A 9 -17.05 -2.00 -26.22
N ALA A 10 -16.31 -1.31 -27.07
CA ALA A 10 -16.40 -1.50 -28.53
C ALA A 10 -15.34 -2.42 -29.15
N PHE A 11 -14.42 -3.01 -28.39
CA PHE A 11 -13.35 -3.86 -28.93
C PHE A 11 -13.05 -5.09 -28.09
N THR A 12 -13.88 -6.11 -28.22
CA THR A 12 -13.48 -7.50 -28.02
C THR A 12 -14.12 -8.35 -29.11
N ASP A 13 -13.35 -8.66 -30.12
CA ASP A 13 -13.68 -9.65 -31.13
C ASP A 13 -13.45 -11.08 -30.53
N PRO A 14 -14.46 -11.96 -30.49
CA PRO A 14 -14.35 -13.26 -29.82
C PRO A 14 -13.62 -14.34 -30.63
N SER A 15 -12.93 -14.04 -31.72
CA SER A 15 -12.42 -15.04 -32.65
C SER A 15 -10.96 -15.44 -32.51
N VAL A 16 -10.23 -15.05 -31.44
CA VAL A 16 -8.87 -15.53 -31.20
C VAL A 16 -8.82 -16.43 -29.97
N ALA A 17 -9.34 -17.63 -30.09
CA ALA A 17 -9.04 -18.74 -29.19
C ALA A 17 -7.77 -19.43 -29.69
N LEU A 18 -6.63 -19.09 -29.13
CA LEU A 18 -5.39 -19.84 -29.34
C LEU A 18 -5.34 -21.03 -28.41
N GLN A 19 -5.28 -22.21 -29.05
CA GLN A 19 -4.97 -23.49 -28.40
C GLN A 19 -3.60 -23.41 -27.72
N THR A 20 -3.57 -23.55 -26.40
CA THR A 20 -2.42 -24.11 -25.70
C THR A 20 -2.90 -25.29 -24.87
N HIS A 21 -2.42 -26.46 -25.26
CA HIS A 21 -2.55 -27.70 -24.51
C HIS A 21 -1.76 -27.63 -23.21
N GLY A 22 -2.35 -28.13 -22.14
CA GLY A 22 -1.59 -28.67 -21.03
C GLY A 22 -2.11 -28.27 -19.64
N LEU A 23 -3.04 -29.08 -19.14
CA LEU A 23 -3.15 -29.53 -17.75
C LEU A 23 -2.96 -28.52 -16.61
N TYR A 24 -4.07 -27.96 -16.13
CA TYR A 24 -4.25 -27.81 -14.68
C TYR A 24 -5.75 -27.83 -14.34
N ARG A 25 -6.17 -28.85 -13.59
CA ARG A 25 -7.48 -28.87 -12.91
C ARG A 25 -7.23 -28.43 -11.46
N PRO A 26 -7.88 -27.36 -10.97
CA PRO A 26 -7.87 -27.09 -9.54
C PRO A 26 -8.69 -28.13 -8.80
N PRO A 27 -8.33 -28.48 -7.56
CA PRO A 27 -9.10 -29.40 -6.74
C PRO A 27 -10.46 -28.80 -6.40
N THR A 28 -11.52 -29.48 -6.74
CA THR A 28 -12.89 -29.14 -6.39
C THR A 28 -13.15 -29.50 -4.94
N THR A 29 -13.03 -28.54 -4.04
CA THR A 29 -13.70 -28.62 -2.74
C THR A 29 -15.18 -28.31 -2.97
N ARG A 30 -16.00 -29.34 -2.91
CA ARG A 30 -17.46 -29.23 -2.93
C ARG A 30 -17.93 -28.58 -1.64
N LEU A 31 -18.43 -27.37 -1.73
CA LEU A 31 -19.35 -26.84 -0.73
C LEU A 31 -20.70 -27.58 -0.86
N PRO A 32 -21.29 -28.10 0.21
CA PRO A 32 -22.57 -28.78 0.13
C PRO A 32 -23.71 -27.75 0.03
N GLY A 33 -24.48 -27.82 -1.04
CA GLY A 33 -25.82 -27.24 -1.02
C GLY A 33 -26.28 -26.32 -2.15
N TRP A 34 -25.73 -26.36 -3.37
CA TRP A 34 -26.34 -25.63 -4.49
C TRP A 34 -26.77 -26.59 -5.59
N THR A 35 -28.08 -26.76 -5.71
CA THR A 35 -28.71 -27.49 -6.83
C THR A 35 -28.79 -26.55 -8.04
N THR A 36 -28.17 -26.96 -9.13
CA THR A 36 -28.31 -26.35 -10.45
C THR A 36 -29.73 -26.56 -11.00
N SER A 37 -30.45 -25.51 -11.34
CA SER A 37 -31.62 -25.60 -12.19
C SER A 37 -31.53 -24.66 -13.39
N THR A 38 -31.58 -25.31 -14.55
CA THR A 38 -32.10 -24.86 -15.87
C THR A 38 -31.37 -23.77 -16.63
N THR A 39 -30.58 -24.25 -17.59
CA THR A 39 -30.20 -23.54 -18.82
C THR A 39 -31.42 -23.23 -19.70
N SER A 40 -31.71 -21.96 -19.90
CA SER A 40 -32.58 -21.50 -21.01
C SER A 40 -31.69 -20.91 -22.13
N ARG A 41 -31.72 -21.57 -23.28
CA ARG A 41 -31.12 -21.07 -24.52
C ARG A 41 -31.93 -19.89 -25.03
N VAL A 42 -31.27 -18.73 -25.17
CA VAL A 42 -31.83 -17.57 -25.88
C VAL A 42 -31.32 -17.56 -27.32
N ASN A 43 -32.24 -17.71 -28.27
CA ASN A 43 -31.96 -17.58 -29.70
C ASN A 43 -31.97 -16.10 -30.10
N PHE A 44 -30.84 -15.60 -30.60
CA PHE A 44 -30.76 -14.28 -31.21
C PHE A 44 -31.29 -14.32 -32.66
N ARG A 45 -32.35 -13.58 -32.95
CA ARG A 45 -32.71 -13.16 -34.31
C ARG A 45 -32.30 -11.70 -34.50
N THR A 46 -31.51 -11.45 -35.53
CA THR A 46 -31.05 -10.13 -35.96
C THR A 46 -32.06 -9.41 -36.82
N SER A 47 -32.38 -8.14 -36.49
CA SER A 47 -32.78 -7.11 -37.45
C SER A 47 -32.60 -5.70 -36.86
N PRO A 48 -32.35 -4.63 -37.66
CA PRO A 48 -31.62 -3.46 -37.24
C PRO A 48 -32.53 -2.25 -36.97
N SER A 49 -32.28 -1.60 -35.81
CA SER A 49 -32.57 -0.15 -35.65
C SER A 49 -31.71 0.40 -34.49
N SER A 50 -30.74 1.20 -34.81
CA SER A 50 -29.54 1.52 -33.98
C SER A 50 -29.64 2.80 -33.16
N SER A 51 -30.78 3.23 -32.66
CA SER A 51 -30.89 4.45 -31.85
C SER A 51 -31.74 4.37 -30.58
N VAL A 52 -32.39 3.25 -30.31
CA VAL A 52 -33.17 3.05 -29.06
C VAL A 52 -32.52 2.01 -28.12
N LEU A 53 -31.55 1.25 -28.63
CA LEU A 53 -30.89 0.17 -27.89
C LEU A 53 -29.88 0.67 -26.82
N SER A 54 -29.40 1.91 -26.88
CA SER A 54 -28.35 2.39 -25.93
C SER A 54 -28.94 2.82 -24.58
N MET A 55 -30.14 3.31 -24.50
CA MET A 55 -30.75 3.71 -23.21
C MET A 55 -31.29 2.51 -22.43
N GLY A 56 -31.93 1.55 -23.09
CA GLY A 56 -32.46 0.37 -22.43
C GLY A 56 -31.34 -0.62 -21.91
N LEU A 57 -30.16 -0.63 -22.55
CA LEU A 57 -29.03 -1.42 -22.09
C LEU A 57 -28.35 -0.80 -20.85
N LEU A 58 -28.28 0.52 -20.77
CA LEU A 58 -27.78 1.26 -19.62
C LEU A 58 -28.74 1.15 -18.43
N ASP A 59 -30.05 1.26 -18.65
CA ASP A 59 -31.05 1.08 -17.59
C ASP A 59 -31.04 -0.37 -17.07
N GLY A 60 -30.93 -1.37 -17.98
CA GLY A 60 -30.82 -2.76 -17.60
C GLY A 60 -29.51 -3.09 -16.81
N LEU A 61 -28.39 -2.45 -17.11
CA LEU A 61 -27.14 -2.58 -16.37
C LEU A 61 -27.23 -1.91 -14.99
N LEU A 62 -27.84 -0.73 -14.90
CA LEU A 62 -28.05 -0.03 -13.63
C LEU A 62 -29.04 -0.78 -12.73
N ASP A 63 -30.07 -1.39 -13.30
CA ASP A 63 -31.02 -2.24 -12.57
C ASP A 63 -30.34 -3.53 -12.07
N GLN A 64 -29.41 -4.09 -12.84
CA GLN A 64 -28.65 -5.26 -12.44
C GLN A 64 -27.63 -4.94 -11.35
N GLU A 65 -26.96 -3.79 -11.42
CA GLU A 65 -26.08 -3.30 -10.37
C GLU A 65 -26.82 -3.08 -9.05
N ALA A 66 -28.01 -2.49 -9.11
CA ALA A 66 -28.84 -2.30 -7.92
C ALA A 66 -29.38 -3.62 -7.35
N ALA A 67 -29.67 -4.60 -8.20
CA ALA A 67 -30.10 -5.93 -7.78
C ALA A 67 -28.95 -6.72 -7.14
N ASP A 68 -27.75 -6.68 -7.74
CA ASP A 68 -26.55 -7.31 -7.20
C ASP A 68 -26.16 -6.69 -5.84
N ALA A 69 -26.18 -5.35 -5.72
CA ALA A 69 -25.91 -4.66 -4.46
C ALA A 69 -26.88 -5.06 -3.34
N LYS A 70 -28.18 -5.20 -3.66
CA LYS A 70 -29.19 -5.70 -2.70
C LYS A 70 -28.95 -7.15 -2.30
N LEU A 71 -28.52 -7.99 -3.24
CA LEU A 71 -28.22 -9.39 -2.96
C LEU A 71 -26.99 -9.51 -2.03
N PHE A 72 -25.94 -8.73 -2.27
CA PHE A 72 -24.75 -8.69 -1.40
C PHE A 72 -25.07 -8.14 -0.01
N ALA A 73 -25.88 -7.08 0.07
CA ALA A 73 -26.31 -6.53 1.35
C ALA A 73 -27.09 -7.56 2.17
N LYS A 74 -28.00 -8.29 1.52
CA LYS A 74 -28.80 -9.34 2.19
C LYS A 74 -27.92 -10.52 2.65
N ASP A 75 -26.99 -11.00 1.82
CA ASP A 75 -26.03 -12.05 2.21
C ASP A 75 -25.20 -11.60 3.42
N SER A 76 -24.74 -10.36 3.43
CA SER A 76 -23.98 -9.79 4.53
C SER A 76 -24.82 -9.67 5.82
N GLU A 77 -26.06 -9.20 5.73
CA GLU A 77 -26.96 -9.13 6.91
C GLU A 77 -27.26 -10.52 7.49
N GLU A 78 -27.56 -11.50 6.63
CA GLU A 78 -27.81 -12.88 7.04
C GLU A 78 -26.56 -13.48 7.71
N TYR A 79 -25.37 -13.25 7.12
CA TYR A 79 -24.10 -13.71 7.69
C TYR A 79 -23.79 -13.05 9.02
N MET A 80 -23.92 -11.73 9.14
CA MET A 80 -23.70 -10.99 10.39
C MET A 80 -24.65 -11.46 11.51
N ALA A 81 -25.88 -11.79 11.19
CA ALA A 81 -26.83 -12.36 12.15
C ALA A 81 -26.37 -13.72 12.70
N THR A 82 -25.60 -14.51 11.94
CA THR A 82 -25.03 -15.77 12.44
C THR A 82 -23.87 -15.56 13.41
N LEU A 83 -23.18 -14.41 13.35
CA LEU A 83 -22.05 -14.07 14.21
C LEU A 83 -22.48 -13.51 15.56
N THR A 84 -23.65 -12.88 15.66
CA THR A 84 -24.15 -12.27 16.91
C THR A 84 -24.12 -13.24 18.11
N PRO A 85 -24.66 -14.46 18.04
CA PRO A 85 -24.62 -15.38 19.17
C PRO A 85 -23.20 -15.86 19.52
N ILE A 86 -22.26 -15.79 18.58
CA ILE A 86 -20.86 -16.10 18.83
C ILE A 86 -20.21 -14.98 19.63
N VAL A 87 -20.47 -13.72 19.28
CA VAL A 87 -19.99 -12.54 20.02
C VAL A 87 -20.55 -12.57 21.47
N GLU A 88 -21.81 -12.94 21.63
CA GLU A 88 -22.43 -13.09 22.99
C GLU A 88 -21.71 -14.17 23.81
N ARG A 89 -21.28 -15.28 23.20
CA ARG A 89 -20.49 -16.30 23.89
C ARG A 89 -19.10 -15.79 24.27
N ILE A 90 -18.42 -15.09 23.35
CA ILE A 90 -17.11 -14.45 23.62
C ILE A 90 -17.23 -13.49 24.81
N ASN A 91 -18.26 -12.63 24.82
CA ASN A 91 -18.53 -11.71 25.91
C ASN A 91 -18.76 -12.45 27.25
N SER A 92 -19.40 -13.62 27.24
CA SER A 92 -19.64 -14.42 28.44
C SER A 92 -18.35 -15.03 29.02
N LEU A 93 -17.28 -15.16 28.26
CA LEU A 93 -15.97 -15.66 28.69
C LEU A 93 -15.13 -14.58 29.39
N GLU A 94 -15.39 -13.29 29.11
CA GLU A 94 -14.55 -12.18 29.59
C GLU A 94 -14.28 -12.23 31.11
N PRO A 95 -15.26 -12.42 32.01
CA PRO A 95 -14.96 -12.40 33.44
C PRO A 95 -13.93 -13.46 33.87
N SER A 96 -13.92 -14.61 33.17
CA SER A 96 -12.96 -15.68 33.45
C SER A 96 -11.58 -15.44 32.88
N ILE A 97 -11.48 -14.62 31.86
CA ILE A 97 -10.21 -14.24 31.24
C ILE A 97 -9.60 -13.03 31.96
N GLU A 98 -10.42 -12.06 32.39
CA GLU A 98 -10.01 -10.91 33.19
C GLU A 98 -9.35 -11.30 34.52
N ASP A 99 -9.81 -12.40 35.15
CA ASP A 99 -9.26 -12.93 36.41
C ASP A 99 -7.85 -13.58 36.26
N LEU A 100 -7.38 -13.83 35.02
CA LEU A 100 -6.08 -14.45 34.77
C LEU A 100 -4.91 -13.46 35.01
N SER A 101 -3.80 -13.96 35.54
CA SER A 101 -2.52 -13.18 35.57
C SER A 101 -1.95 -13.04 34.14
N ASP A 102 -0.98 -12.14 33.98
CA ASP A 102 -0.33 -11.92 32.69
C ASP A 102 0.40 -13.18 32.19
N GLU A 103 1.03 -13.93 33.10
CA GLU A 103 1.69 -15.21 32.80
C GLU A 103 0.67 -16.29 32.41
N GLU A 104 -0.48 -16.35 33.07
CA GLU A 104 -1.56 -17.28 32.74
C GLU A 104 -2.18 -16.94 31.38
N LEU A 105 -2.35 -15.64 31.08
CA LEU A 105 -2.87 -15.17 29.81
C LEU A 105 -1.91 -15.51 28.66
N THR A 106 -0.62 -15.26 28.84
CA THR A 106 0.44 -15.64 27.88
C THR A 106 0.49 -17.16 27.65
N ALA A 107 0.35 -17.96 28.72
CA ALA A 107 0.36 -19.43 28.67
C ALA A 107 -0.81 -20.01 27.83
N LYS A 108 -1.90 -19.25 27.63
CA LYS A 108 -3.04 -19.65 26.79
C LYS A 108 -2.62 -19.98 25.36
N THR A 109 -1.66 -19.28 24.79
CA THR A 109 -1.14 -19.58 23.45
C THR A 109 -0.57 -21.00 23.36
N VAL A 110 0.20 -21.41 24.37
CA VAL A 110 0.77 -22.77 24.42
C VAL A 110 -0.35 -23.81 24.64
N GLU A 111 -1.34 -23.48 25.46
CA GLU A 111 -2.52 -24.34 25.68
C GLU A 111 -3.30 -24.53 24.36
N PHE A 112 -3.61 -23.47 23.65
CA PHE A 112 -4.35 -23.53 22.39
C PHE A 112 -3.61 -24.35 21.33
N ARG A 113 -2.30 -24.15 21.19
CA ARG A 113 -1.48 -24.96 20.28
C ARG A 113 -1.50 -26.46 20.64
N LYS A 114 -1.51 -26.79 21.93
CA LYS A 114 -1.65 -28.20 22.37
C LYS A 114 -3.03 -28.75 22.07
N ARG A 115 -4.10 -27.98 22.25
CA ARG A 115 -5.47 -28.41 21.95
C ARG A 115 -5.65 -28.65 20.45
N LEU A 116 -5.10 -27.79 19.60
CA LEU A 116 -5.06 -27.97 18.15
C LEU A 116 -4.29 -29.23 17.73
N ALA A 117 -3.12 -29.48 18.35
CA ALA A 117 -2.34 -30.70 18.10
C ALA A 117 -3.08 -31.97 18.54
N ASN A 118 -4.00 -31.87 19.50
CA ASN A 118 -4.89 -32.96 19.95
C ASN A 118 -6.15 -33.11 19.07
N GLY A 119 -6.29 -32.33 18.00
CA GLY A 119 -7.39 -32.45 17.04
C GLY A 119 -8.61 -31.58 17.33
N GLU A 120 -8.51 -30.59 18.22
CA GLU A 120 -9.59 -29.60 18.40
C GLU A 120 -9.67 -28.71 17.17
N GLU A 121 -10.87 -28.37 16.71
CA GLU A 121 -11.08 -27.60 15.50
C GLU A 121 -10.94 -26.11 15.74
N LEU A 122 -10.35 -25.40 14.76
CA LEU A 122 -10.26 -23.96 14.68
C LEU A 122 -11.21 -23.43 13.60
N GLY A 123 -12.11 -22.53 13.96
CA GLY A 123 -13.06 -21.96 13.00
C GLY A 123 -14.09 -21.07 13.65
N VAL A 124 -14.88 -20.35 12.85
CA VAL A 124 -15.92 -19.45 13.34
C VAL A 124 -16.93 -20.23 14.21
N GLY A 125 -17.08 -19.81 15.47
CA GLY A 125 -18.02 -20.39 16.44
C GLY A 125 -17.56 -21.69 17.11
N THR A 126 -16.29 -22.09 16.96
CA THR A 126 -15.71 -23.17 17.76
C THR A 126 -15.32 -22.67 19.14
N PRO A 127 -15.39 -23.49 20.21
CA PRO A 127 -15.04 -23.06 21.56
C PRO A 127 -13.63 -22.51 21.69
N LEU A 128 -12.65 -23.09 21.00
CA LEU A 128 -11.27 -22.64 21.00
C LEU A 128 -11.14 -21.23 20.40
N THR A 129 -11.84 -20.96 19.30
CA THR A 129 -11.85 -19.63 18.67
C THR A 129 -12.51 -18.60 19.56
N ASP A 130 -13.66 -18.93 20.17
CA ASP A 130 -14.37 -18.04 21.07
C ASP A 130 -13.47 -17.63 22.27
N GLU A 131 -12.75 -18.59 22.86
CA GLU A 131 -11.79 -18.36 23.94
C GLU A 131 -10.57 -17.54 23.48
N ALA A 132 -10.01 -17.86 22.31
CA ALA A 132 -8.87 -17.15 21.75
C ALA A 132 -9.21 -15.66 21.47
N PHE A 133 -10.40 -15.37 20.97
CA PHE A 133 -10.86 -13.99 20.77
C PHE A 133 -10.99 -13.23 22.09
N ALA A 134 -11.52 -13.87 23.15
CA ALA A 134 -11.60 -13.27 24.47
C ALA A 134 -10.20 -12.97 25.04
N VAL A 135 -9.24 -13.88 24.86
CA VAL A 135 -7.84 -13.71 25.28
C VAL A 135 -7.17 -12.52 24.56
N VAL A 136 -7.32 -12.41 23.22
CA VAL A 136 -6.76 -11.26 22.46
C VAL A 136 -7.42 -9.95 22.89
N ARG A 137 -8.71 -9.96 23.17
CA ARG A 137 -9.47 -8.77 23.60
C ARG A 137 -8.94 -8.25 24.94
N GLU A 138 -8.70 -9.14 25.91
CA GLU A 138 -8.12 -8.81 27.21
C GLU A 138 -6.66 -8.36 27.07
N ALA A 139 -5.85 -9.06 26.30
CA ALA A 139 -4.48 -8.66 26.03
C ALA A 139 -4.39 -7.25 25.41
N ALA A 140 -5.26 -6.93 24.45
CA ALA A 140 -5.33 -5.60 23.85
C ALA A 140 -5.73 -4.51 24.85
N TRP A 141 -6.60 -4.84 25.80
CA TRP A 141 -6.95 -3.93 26.91
C TRP A 141 -5.75 -3.67 27.83
N ARG A 142 -5.06 -4.72 28.26
CA ARG A 142 -3.91 -4.58 29.18
C ARG A 142 -2.74 -3.84 28.56
N VAL A 143 -2.44 -4.15 27.30
CA VAL A 143 -1.23 -3.62 26.61
C VAL A 143 -1.46 -2.26 25.97
N LEU A 144 -2.64 -2.04 25.35
CA LEU A 144 -2.91 -0.84 24.55
C LEU A 144 -3.96 0.07 25.21
N GLU A 145 -4.57 -0.32 26.34
CA GLU A 145 -5.75 0.33 26.91
C GLU A 145 -6.94 0.41 25.91
N GLN A 146 -7.00 -0.54 24.98
CA GLN A 146 -8.00 -0.59 23.92
C GLN A 146 -8.73 -1.94 23.91
N ARG A 147 -9.97 -1.95 24.43
CA ARG A 147 -10.83 -3.11 24.36
C ARG A 147 -11.62 -3.10 23.05
N HIS A 148 -11.60 -4.20 22.30
CA HIS A 148 -12.41 -4.33 21.09
C HIS A 148 -13.90 -4.17 21.35
N TYR A 149 -14.57 -3.37 20.54
CA TYR A 149 -16.04 -3.30 20.50
C TYR A 149 -16.63 -4.60 19.91
N ASP A 150 -17.88 -4.90 20.22
CA ASP A 150 -18.54 -6.10 19.69
C ASP A 150 -18.60 -6.13 18.16
N VAL A 151 -18.76 -4.97 17.50
CA VAL A 151 -18.70 -4.85 16.05
C VAL A 151 -17.31 -5.16 15.50
N GLN A 152 -16.24 -4.85 16.23
CA GLN A 152 -14.88 -5.19 15.87
C GLN A 152 -14.60 -6.69 16.05
N VAL A 153 -15.11 -7.30 17.10
CA VAL A 153 -15.09 -8.76 17.29
C VAL A 153 -15.83 -9.46 16.13
N THR A 154 -16.99 -8.92 15.75
CA THR A 154 -17.76 -9.43 14.60
C THR A 154 -16.95 -9.33 13.30
N ALA A 155 -16.28 -8.20 13.05
CA ALA A 155 -15.39 -8.04 11.91
C ALA A 155 -14.22 -9.06 11.91
N GLY A 156 -13.59 -9.26 13.07
CA GLY A 156 -12.53 -10.27 13.23
C GLY A 156 -13.00 -11.68 12.90
N LEU A 157 -14.20 -12.07 13.36
CA LEU A 157 -14.82 -13.34 13.04
C LEU A 157 -15.11 -13.48 11.53
N ALA A 158 -15.57 -12.40 10.88
CA ALA A 158 -15.85 -12.40 9.44
C ALA A 158 -14.56 -12.58 8.61
N LEU A 159 -13.43 -12.10 9.08
CA LEU A 159 -12.14 -12.18 8.41
C LEU A 159 -11.38 -13.48 8.67
N LEU A 160 -11.76 -14.23 9.71
CA LEU A 160 -10.97 -15.34 10.26
C LEU A 160 -10.63 -16.45 9.26
N GLN A 161 -11.58 -16.84 8.41
CA GLN A 161 -11.44 -17.99 7.52
C GLN A 161 -10.98 -17.63 6.10
N GLY A 162 -10.78 -16.35 5.81
CA GLY A 162 -10.59 -15.87 4.45
C GLY A 162 -11.91 -15.75 3.65
N GLY A 163 -11.79 -15.30 2.41
CA GLY A 163 -12.93 -15.18 1.49
C GLY A 163 -13.83 -13.96 1.74
N ARG A 164 -13.46 -13.05 2.65
CA ARG A 164 -14.22 -11.83 2.93
C ARG A 164 -13.32 -10.60 3.02
N ALA A 165 -13.90 -9.46 2.61
CA ALA A 165 -13.36 -8.13 2.84
C ALA A 165 -14.32 -7.36 3.75
N ALA A 166 -13.86 -6.94 4.93
CA ALA A 166 -14.66 -6.13 5.85
C ALA A 166 -14.61 -4.66 5.43
N GLU A 167 -15.78 -4.07 5.15
CA GLU A 167 -15.89 -2.62 5.00
C GLU A 167 -16.16 -1.99 6.36
N MET A 168 -15.17 -1.26 6.86
CA MET A 168 -15.25 -0.55 8.14
C MET A 168 -14.87 0.90 7.90
N GLY A 169 -15.71 1.83 8.31
CA GLY A 169 -15.46 3.26 8.16
C GLY A 169 -14.09 3.69 8.70
N THR A 170 -13.59 4.81 8.19
CA THR A 170 -12.36 5.41 8.71
C THR A 170 -12.52 5.75 10.19
N GLY A 171 -11.55 5.36 11.02
CA GLY A 171 -11.60 5.58 12.48
C GLY A 171 -12.33 4.48 13.26
N GLU A 172 -12.89 3.45 12.63
CA GLU A 172 -13.55 2.32 13.31
C GLU A 172 -12.56 1.27 13.86
N GLY A 173 -11.25 1.52 13.79
CA GLY A 173 -10.23 0.69 14.43
C GLY A 173 -9.89 -0.59 13.65
N LYS A 174 -9.86 -0.55 12.33
CA LYS A 174 -9.45 -1.68 11.47
C LYS A 174 -8.15 -2.33 11.93
N THR A 175 -7.14 -1.54 12.25
CA THR A 175 -5.83 -2.01 12.70
C THR A 175 -5.93 -2.88 13.96
N LEU A 176 -6.77 -2.50 14.93
CA LEU A 176 -7.01 -3.28 16.13
C LEU A 176 -7.75 -4.59 15.81
N VAL A 177 -8.73 -4.56 14.89
CA VAL A 177 -9.45 -5.76 14.43
C VAL A 177 -8.51 -6.82 13.87
N ALA A 178 -7.46 -6.40 13.16
CA ALA A 178 -6.48 -7.31 12.55
C ALA A 178 -5.83 -8.26 13.57
N THR A 179 -5.68 -7.84 14.83
CA THR A 179 -5.07 -8.67 15.88
C THR A 179 -5.84 -9.97 16.12
N LEU A 180 -7.16 -9.94 16.03
CA LEU A 180 -8.03 -11.09 16.28
C LEU A 180 -7.80 -12.24 15.29
N PRO A 181 -8.04 -12.06 13.98
CA PRO A 181 -7.87 -13.15 13.02
C PRO A 181 -6.40 -13.54 12.83
N CYS A 182 -5.44 -12.59 12.98
CA CYS A 182 -4.02 -12.88 12.83
C CYS A 182 -3.53 -13.77 13.98
N TYR A 183 -3.89 -13.47 15.23
CA TYR A 183 -3.55 -14.32 16.37
C TYR A 183 -4.05 -15.75 16.18
N VAL A 184 -5.32 -15.90 15.87
CA VAL A 184 -5.94 -17.23 15.74
C VAL A 184 -5.32 -18.03 14.58
N ASN A 185 -5.04 -17.40 13.45
CA ASN A 185 -4.38 -18.09 12.33
C ASN A 185 -2.90 -18.40 12.64
N ALA A 186 -2.21 -17.57 13.42
CA ALA A 186 -0.83 -17.83 13.85
C ALA A 186 -0.71 -19.06 14.77
N LEU A 187 -1.77 -19.42 15.53
CA LEU A 187 -1.80 -20.65 16.34
C LEU A 187 -1.58 -21.91 15.50
N LEU A 188 -1.92 -21.89 14.21
CA LEU A 188 -1.73 -23.03 13.28
C LEU A 188 -0.27 -23.29 12.92
N GLY A 189 0.66 -22.40 13.28
CA GLY A 189 2.09 -22.53 12.98
C GLY A 189 2.46 -22.37 11.50
N LYS A 190 1.53 -21.88 10.66
CA LYS A 190 1.75 -21.60 9.23
C LYS A 190 1.97 -20.12 8.92
N GLY A 191 2.13 -19.28 9.94
CA GLY A 191 2.27 -17.84 9.85
C GLY A 191 0.98 -17.10 9.46
N ALA A 192 0.85 -15.88 9.93
CA ALA A 192 -0.16 -14.91 9.50
C ALA A 192 0.55 -13.67 8.98
N MET A 193 0.07 -13.09 7.89
CA MET A 193 0.69 -11.94 7.24
C MET A 193 -0.31 -10.79 7.18
N VAL A 194 0.14 -9.60 7.60
CA VAL A 194 -0.59 -8.33 7.45
C VAL A 194 0.10 -7.52 6.38
N VAL A 195 -0.62 -7.29 5.27
CA VAL A 195 -0.09 -6.54 4.13
C VAL A 195 -0.74 -5.16 4.08
N THR A 196 0.08 -4.12 3.95
CA THR A 196 -0.37 -2.72 3.87
C THR A 196 0.28 -1.98 2.70
N VAL A 197 -0.09 -0.72 2.48
CA VAL A 197 0.29 0.06 1.29
C VAL A 197 1.68 0.69 1.37
N ASN A 198 2.25 0.92 2.56
CA ASN A 198 3.56 1.60 2.69
C ASN A 198 4.32 1.17 3.94
N ASP A 199 5.64 1.47 3.94
CA ASP A 199 6.56 1.12 5.04
C ASP A 199 6.21 1.80 6.38
N TYR A 200 5.63 3.01 6.34
CA TYR A 200 5.23 3.72 7.55
C TYR A 200 4.11 2.97 8.28
N LEU A 201 3.05 2.57 7.55
CA LEU A 201 1.94 1.80 8.12
C LEU A 201 2.39 0.43 8.60
N ALA A 202 3.19 -0.29 7.80
CA ALA A 202 3.73 -1.59 8.19
C ALA A 202 4.52 -1.51 9.51
N ARG A 203 5.37 -0.49 9.67
CA ARG A 203 6.15 -0.25 10.89
C ARG A 203 5.24 0.15 12.05
N ARG A 204 4.37 1.14 11.87
CA ARG A 204 3.44 1.62 12.91
C ARG A 204 2.61 0.49 13.49
N ASP A 205 2.05 -0.35 12.61
CA ASP A 205 1.14 -1.41 13.00
C ASP A 205 1.89 -2.58 13.63
N SER A 206 3.07 -2.93 13.13
CA SER A 206 3.98 -3.89 13.76
C SER A 206 4.43 -3.43 15.16
N GLU A 207 4.76 -2.15 15.32
CA GLU A 207 5.16 -1.58 16.61
C GLU A 207 3.98 -1.58 17.60
N ARG A 208 2.79 -1.17 17.19
CA ARG A 208 1.64 -0.97 18.09
C ARG A 208 0.85 -2.24 18.32
N MET A 209 0.39 -2.90 17.26
CA MET A 209 -0.39 -4.14 17.38
C MET A 209 0.50 -5.35 17.71
N GLY A 210 1.75 -5.30 17.28
CA GLY A 210 2.74 -6.33 17.62
C GLY A 210 2.94 -6.52 19.11
N GLN A 211 2.73 -5.48 19.93
CA GLN A 211 2.77 -5.60 21.40
C GLN A 211 1.77 -6.63 21.91
N VAL A 212 0.53 -6.63 21.39
CA VAL A 212 -0.51 -7.61 21.77
C VAL A 212 -0.07 -9.03 21.43
N HIS A 213 0.51 -9.22 20.24
CA HIS A 213 0.99 -10.53 19.81
C HIS A 213 2.18 -11.01 20.64
N ARG A 214 3.16 -10.14 20.91
CA ARG A 214 4.31 -10.46 21.76
C ARG A 214 3.90 -10.76 23.20
N PHE A 215 2.98 -9.97 23.77
CA PHE A 215 2.42 -10.23 25.10
C PHE A 215 1.80 -11.63 25.19
N LEU A 216 1.15 -12.08 24.14
CA LEU A 216 0.58 -13.43 24.05
C LEU A 216 1.61 -14.51 23.64
N GLY A 217 2.90 -14.18 23.58
CA GLY A 217 3.98 -15.12 23.30
C GLY A 217 4.15 -15.50 21.82
N LEU A 218 3.64 -14.68 20.90
CA LEU A 218 3.90 -14.83 19.46
C LEU A 218 5.08 -13.96 19.01
N SER A 219 5.85 -14.46 18.06
CA SER A 219 6.89 -13.69 17.36
C SER A 219 6.27 -12.76 16.32
N VAL A 220 6.86 -11.56 16.19
CA VAL A 220 6.39 -10.53 15.24
C VAL A 220 7.53 -10.06 14.36
N GLY A 221 7.39 -10.18 13.05
CA GLY A 221 8.34 -9.75 12.04
C GLY A 221 7.85 -8.49 11.30
N LEU A 222 8.81 -7.68 10.83
CA LEU A 222 8.59 -6.53 9.98
C LEU A 222 9.53 -6.57 8.79
N VAL A 223 8.97 -6.49 7.58
CA VAL A 223 9.74 -6.42 6.32
C VAL A 223 9.56 -5.04 5.70
N GLN A 224 10.69 -4.39 5.43
CA GLN A 224 10.75 -3.07 4.80
C GLN A 224 11.76 -3.05 3.65
N GLY A 225 11.76 -1.98 2.85
CA GLY A 225 12.70 -1.81 1.75
C GLY A 225 14.18 -1.86 2.17
N SER A 226 14.50 -1.41 3.39
CA SER A 226 15.86 -1.42 3.97
C SER A 226 16.29 -2.77 4.54
N SER A 227 15.38 -3.74 4.72
CA SER A 227 15.68 -5.03 5.36
C SER A 227 16.64 -5.87 4.54
N THR A 228 17.68 -6.43 5.20
CA THR A 228 18.60 -7.39 4.57
C THR A 228 17.93 -8.74 4.31
N THR A 229 18.57 -9.59 3.52
CA THR A 229 18.05 -10.95 3.24
C THR A 229 17.86 -11.78 4.50
N GLU A 230 18.78 -11.68 5.46
CA GLU A 230 18.72 -12.39 6.75
C GLU A 230 17.55 -11.88 7.59
N GLN A 231 17.39 -10.55 7.70
CA GLN A 231 16.28 -9.92 8.41
C GLN A 231 14.93 -10.29 7.77
N ARG A 232 14.85 -10.34 6.44
CA ARG A 232 13.63 -10.79 5.73
C ARG A 232 13.27 -12.23 6.09
N LYS A 233 14.26 -13.15 6.10
CA LYS A 233 14.03 -14.55 6.49
C LYS A 233 13.52 -14.69 7.91
N GLU A 234 14.14 -13.97 8.85
CA GLU A 234 13.72 -13.96 10.25
C GLU A 234 12.29 -13.40 10.39
N ALA A 235 12.00 -12.28 9.72
CA ALA A 235 10.70 -11.65 9.76
C ALA A 235 9.59 -12.54 9.15
N TYR A 236 9.82 -13.14 7.98
CA TYR A 236 8.87 -14.07 7.37
C TYR A 236 8.73 -15.40 8.12
N GLY A 237 9.73 -15.77 8.93
CA GLY A 237 9.69 -16.92 9.85
C GLY A 237 8.90 -16.66 11.13
N SER A 238 8.46 -15.44 11.39
CA SER A 238 7.68 -15.08 12.57
C SER A 238 6.24 -15.58 12.50
N ASP A 239 5.60 -15.67 13.67
CA ASP A 239 4.17 -16.07 13.76
C ASP A 239 3.24 -15.07 13.07
N VAL A 240 3.55 -13.76 13.19
CA VAL A 240 2.83 -12.67 12.51
C VAL A 240 3.84 -11.75 11.82
N THR A 241 3.68 -11.54 10.51
CA THR A 241 4.58 -10.70 9.71
C THR A 241 3.84 -9.49 9.13
N TYR A 242 4.39 -8.31 9.35
CA TYR A 242 3.94 -7.06 8.72
C TYR A 242 4.83 -6.72 7.53
N VAL A 243 4.23 -6.41 6.37
CA VAL A 243 4.95 -6.18 5.13
C VAL A 243 4.14 -5.28 4.19
N THR A 244 4.81 -4.55 3.29
CA THR A 244 4.12 -3.84 2.22
C THR A 244 3.82 -4.77 1.04
N ASN A 245 2.76 -4.46 0.30
CA ASN A 245 2.37 -5.19 -0.91
C ASN A 245 3.52 -5.26 -1.94
N SER A 246 4.27 -4.18 -2.12
CA SER A 246 5.40 -4.11 -3.06
C SER A 246 6.56 -4.99 -2.61
N GLU A 247 6.99 -4.90 -1.34
CA GLU A 247 8.10 -5.71 -0.83
C GLU A 247 7.79 -7.20 -0.89
N LEU A 248 6.58 -7.59 -0.48
CA LEU A 248 6.12 -8.98 -0.61
C LEU A 248 6.19 -9.48 -2.06
N GLY A 249 5.73 -8.67 -3.01
CA GLY A 249 5.74 -9.06 -4.41
C GLY A 249 7.14 -9.09 -5.02
N PHE A 250 8.04 -8.19 -4.62
CA PHE A 250 9.43 -8.24 -5.04
C PHE A 250 10.19 -9.40 -4.40
N ASP A 251 9.92 -9.74 -3.14
CA ASP A 251 10.50 -10.92 -2.51
C ASP A 251 10.03 -12.19 -3.20
N PHE A 252 8.74 -12.29 -3.53
CA PHE A 252 8.21 -13.39 -4.34
C PHE A 252 8.94 -13.52 -5.68
N LEU A 253 9.16 -12.42 -6.39
CA LEU A 253 9.90 -12.45 -7.65
C LEU A 253 11.37 -12.84 -7.46
N ARG A 254 12.05 -12.34 -6.41
CA ARG A 254 13.44 -12.70 -6.09
C ARG A 254 13.57 -14.18 -5.75
N ASP A 255 12.64 -14.72 -4.98
CA ASP A 255 12.62 -16.14 -4.61
C ASP A 255 12.45 -17.05 -5.84
N HIS A 256 11.64 -16.63 -6.83
CA HIS A 256 11.50 -17.35 -8.09
C HIS A 256 12.71 -17.22 -9.04
N LEU A 257 13.58 -16.26 -8.80
CA LEU A 257 14.86 -16.12 -9.49
C LEU A 257 16.03 -16.75 -8.74
N ALA A 258 15.82 -17.17 -7.49
CA ALA A 258 16.83 -17.76 -6.63
C ALA A 258 17.35 -19.09 -7.23
N LEU A 259 18.66 -19.28 -7.17
CA LEU A 259 19.32 -20.50 -7.66
C LEU A 259 19.44 -21.59 -6.59
N SER A 260 19.25 -21.23 -5.32
CA SER A 260 19.32 -22.12 -4.18
C SER A 260 18.26 -21.83 -3.13
N LYS A 261 17.82 -22.87 -2.39
CA LYS A 261 16.89 -22.71 -1.24
C LYS A 261 17.44 -21.76 -0.16
N GLN A 262 18.75 -21.54 -0.11
CA GLN A 262 19.37 -20.63 0.86
C GLN A 262 19.13 -19.15 0.54
N GLU A 263 18.82 -18.82 -0.69
CA GLU A 263 18.54 -17.44 -1.14
C GLU A 263 17.06 -17.08 -0.95
N VAL A 264 16.17 -18.06 -0.86
CA VAL A 264 14.73 -17.88 -0.68
C VAL A 264 14.46 -17.28 0.71
N VAL A 265 13.62 -16.25 0.75
CA VAL A 265 13.27 -15.53 1.99
C VAL A 265 11.87 -15.88 2.48
N LEU A 266 10.92 -16.17 1.58
CA LEU A 266 9.56 -16.57 1.96
C LEU A 266 9.57 -17.99 2.53
N PRO A 267 8.75 -18.28 3.54
CA PRO A 267 8.69 -19.61 4.15
C PRO A 267 8.18 -20.65 3.16
N ILE A 268 8.87 -21.78 3.07
CA ILE A 268 8.46 -22.92 2.29
C ILE A 268 7.78 -23.91 3.24
N PHE A 269 6.49 -24.10 3.09
CA PHE A 269 5.74 -25.12 3.81
C PHE A 269 5.64 -26.36 2.92
N GLU A 270 6.31 -27.44 3.32
CA GLU A 270 6.21 -28.74 2.63
C GLU A 270 4.95 -29.44 3.14
N ASP A 271 3.96 -29.62 2.28
CA ASP A 271 2.82 -30.51 2.56
C ASP A 271 3.18 -31.91 2.08
N GLU A 272 2.87 -32.95 2.88
CA GLU A 272 3.28 -34.35 2.61
C GLU A 272 2.69 -34.95 1.30
N ILE A 273 1.78 -34.24 0.62
CA ILE A 273 0.99 -34.76 -0.48
C ILE A 273 1.32 -34.21 -1.87
N GLU A 274 1.79 -32.97 -1.99
CA GLU A 274 2.22 -32.38 -3.28
C GLU A 274 3.30 -31.32 -3.06
N SER A 275 4.34 -31.33 -3.88
CA SER A 275 5.55 -30.53 -3.82
C SER A 275 5.36 -29.03 -4.16
N ASP A 276 4.29 -28.42 -3.71
CA ASP A 276 4.01 -27.00 -4.00
C ASP A 276 4.49 -26.10 -2.87
N ILE A 277 5.18 -25.03 -3.26
CA ILE A 277 5.61 -23.96 -2.37
C ILE A 277 4.37 -23.16 -1.96
N TYR A 278 3.98 -23.22 -0.69
CA TYR A 278 2.84 -22.48 -0.17
C TYR A 278 3.27 -21.25 0.58
N PHE A 279 2.56 -20.15 0.33
CA PHE A 279 2.61 -18.94 1.15
C PHE A 279 2.13 -19.21 2.58
N PRO A 280 2.37 -18.27 3.52
CA PRO A 280 1.79 -18.33 4.86
C PRO A 280 0.31 -18.66 4.82
N GLY A 281 -0.16 -19.36 5.83
CA GLY A 281 -1.52 -19.91 5.86
C GLY A 281 -2.64 -18.87 5.80
N TYR A 282 -2.35 -17.61 6.17
CA TYR A 282 -3.30 -16.51 6.23
C TYR A 282 -2.68 -15.19 5.79
N CYS A 283 -3.42 -14.43 4.99
CA CYS A 283 -3.07 -13.07 4.60
C CYS A 283 -4.26 -12.13 4.87
N LEU A 284 -4.01 -11.07 5.61
CA LEU A 284 -4.93 -9.97 5.81
C LEU A 284 -4.38 -8.72 5.11
N VAL A 285 -5.10 -8.21 4.14
CA VAL A 285 -4.72 -6.98 3.41
C VAL A 285 -5.44 -5.79 4.04
N ASP A 286 -4.68 -4.88 4.62
CA ASP A 286 -5.21 -3.58 5.07
C ASP A 286 -5.24 -2.59 3.91
N GLU A 287 -6.21 -1.69 3.90
CA GLU A 287 -6.54 -0.83 2.76
C GLU A 287 -6.70 -1.65 1.45
N ALA A 288 -7.52 -2.71 1.55
CA ALA A 288 -7.64 -3.74 0.52
C ALA A 288 -8.07 -3.20 -0.86
N ASP A 289 -8.88 -2.17 -0.92
CA ASP A 289 -9.28 -1.49 -2.17
C ASP A 289 -8.08 -0.83 -2.87
N SER A 290 -7.17 -0.20 -2.10
CA SER A 290 -5.93 0.32 -2.67
C SER A 290 -5.04 -0.80 -3.20
N VAL A 291 -4.74 -1.78 -2.37
CA VAL A 291 -3.76 -2.84 -2.67
C VAL A 291 -4.27 -3.79 -3.75
N LEU A 292 -5.51 -4.29 -3.59
CA LEU A 292 -6.04 -5.36 -4.44
C LEU A 292 -6.73 -4.84 -5.72
N ILE A 293 -7.14 -3.57 -5.76
CA ILE A 293 -7.86 -3.01 -6.91
C ILE A 293 -7.02 -1.91 -7.58
N ASP A 294 -6.74 -0.80 -6.89
CA ASP A 294 -6.13 0.37 -7.52
C ASP A 294 -4.68 0.14 -7.94
N GLU A 295 -3.83 -0.37 -7.07
CA GLU A 295 -2.44 -0.69 -7.37
C GLU A 295 -2.29 -1.96 -8.21
N ALA A 296 -3.25 -2.86 -8.13
CA ALA A 296 -3.23 -4.13 -8.86
C ALA A 296 -3.33 -4.00 -10.39
N ARG A 297 -3.59 -2.79 -10.89
CA ARG A 297 -3.59 -2.49 -12.34
C ARG A 297 -2.20 -2.52 -12.96
N THR A 298 -1.14 -2.40 -12.15
CA THR A 298 0.24 -2.37 -12.62
C THR A 298 0.98 -3.61 -12.08
N PRO A 299 1.60 -4.44 -12.92
CA PRO A 299 2.37 -5.58 -12.45
C PRO A 299 3.68 -5.13 -11.81
N LEU A 300 4.21 -5.95 -10.91
CA LEU A 300 5.57 -5.82 -10.40
C LEU A 300 6.55 -6.42 -11.40
N ILE A 301 7.63 -5.72 -11.67
CA ILE A 301 8.61 -6.07 -12.71
C ILE A 301 10.02 -5.97 -12.14
N ILE A 302 10.81 -7.04 -12.27
CA ILE A 302 12.26 -7.00 -12.09
C ILE A 302 12.89 -6.93 -13.47
N SER A 303 13.73 -5.91 -13.69
CA SER A 303 14.48 -5.75 -14.93
C SER A 303 15.98 -5.67 -14.67
N LYS A 304 16.76 -6.15 -15.62
CA LYS A 304 18.22 -6.05 -15.65
C LYS A 304 18.65 -5.15 -16.79
N GLN A 305 19.68 -4.36 -16.54
CA GLN A 305 20.35 -3.65 -17.62
C GLN A 305 21.16 -4.64 -18.44
N ALA A 306 20.84 -4.74 -19.72
CA ALA A 306 21.60 -5.50 -20.72
C ALA A 306 22.34 -4.53 -21.63
N ASP A 307 23.49 -4.93 -22.13
CA ASP A 307 24.21 -4.13 -23.11
C ASP A 307 23.38 -4.09 -24.41
N ALA A 308 23.11 -2.87 -24.89
CA ALA A 308 22.41 -2.70 -26.13
C ALA A 308 23.41 -2.88 -27.30
N PRO A 309 23.04 -3.56 -28.39
CA PRO A 309 23.87 -3.65 -29.58
C PRO A 309 23.85 -2.31 -30.33
N GLY A 310 24.57 -1.30 -29.81
CA GLY A 310 24.58 0.07 -30.29
C GLY A 310 24.86 0.18 -31.81
N ALA A 311 25.70 -0.69 -32.36
CA ALA A 311 25.95 -0.77 -33.78
C ALA A 311 24.71 -1.11 -34.63
N LYS A 312 23.83 -1.98 -34.12
CA LYS A 312 22.54 -2.30 -34.79
C LYS A 312 21.60 -1.11 -34.79
N TYR A 313 21.47 -0.41 -33.64
CA TYR A 313 20.64 0.79 -33.55
C TYR A 313 21.12 1.90 -34.47
N ALA A 314 22.42 2.17 -34.49
CA ALA A 314 22.99 3.17 -35.37
C ALA A 314 22.82 2.82 -36.87
N THR A 315 22.91 1.53 -37.21
CA THR A 315 22.70 1.08 -38.62
C THR A 315 21.22 1.19 -38.98
N ALA A 316 20.30 0.77 -38.09
CA ALA A 316 18.87 0.86 -38.30
C ALA A 316 18.40 2.32 -38.42
N ALA A 317 18.95 3.24 -37.61
CA ALA A 317 18.64 4.66 -37.69
C ALA A 317 19.02 5.26 -39.06
N LYS A 318 20.22 4.92 -39.60
CA LYS A 318 20.64 5.33 -40.94
C LYS A 318 19.74 4.75 -42.03
N LEU A 319 19.34 3.49 -41.89
CA LEU A 319 18.43 2.84 -42.82
C LEU A 319 17.07 3.50 -42.82
N ALA A 320 16.49 3.73 -41.62
CA ALA A 320 15.19 4.38 -41.48
C ALA A 320 15.13 5.77 -42.13
N ALA A 321 16.21 6.53 -42.07
CA ALA A 321 16.32 7.85 -42.74
C ALA A 321 16.24 7.77 -44.27
N ALA A 322 16.51 6.61 -44.89
CA ALA A 322 16.43 6.39 -46.34
C ALA A 322 15.08 5.81 -46.80
N LEU A 323 14.21 5.40 -45.87
CA LEU A 323 12.90 4.81 -46.18
C LEU A 323 11.83 5.91 -46.35
N THR A 324 10.84 5.62 -47.16
CA THR A 324 9.73 6.55 -47.51
C THR A 324 8.41 5.96 -47.09
N GLU A 325 7.57 6.76 -46.43
CA GLU A 325 6.17 6.44 -46.08
C GLU A 325 5.37 6.11 -47.35
N ASP A 326 4.34 5.30 -47.23
CA ASP A 326 3.47 4.75 -48.29
C ASP A 326 4.17 3.84 -49.32
N VAL A 327 5.53 3.78 -49.30
CA VAL A 327 6.31 2.90 -50.20
C VAL A 327 6.93 1.73 -49.39
N HIS A 328 7.61 2.05 -48.31
CA HIS A 328 8.36 1.08 -47.51
C HIS A 328 7.69 0.75 -46.20
N PHE A 329 6.87 1.65 -45.67
CA PHE A 329 6.12 1.45 -44.43
C PHE A 329 4.84 2.29 -44.41
N ASP A 330 3.85 1.80 -43.65
CA ASP A 330 2.60 2.48 -43.35
C ASP A 330 2.60 2.90 -41.88
N ILE A 331 2.00 4.07 -41.56
CA ILE A 331 1.88 4.61 -40.22
C ILE A 331 0.46 4.43 -39.69
N ASP A 332 0.29 3.74 -38.57
CA ASP A 332 -0.95 3.72 -37.77
C ASP A 332 -0.84 4.76 -36.65
N LEU A 333 -1.31 5.97 -36.92
CA LEU A 333 -1.30 7.07 -35.95
C LEU A 333 -2.17 6.79 -34.70
N LYS A 334 -3.23 5.99 -34.85
CA LYS A 334 -4.13 5.67 -33.75
C LYS A 334 -3.46 4.79 -32.68
N ASN A 335 -2.73 3.79 -33.14
CA ASN A 335 -2.02 2.85 -32.27
C ASN A 335 -0.56 3.21 -32.06
N LYS A 336 -0.09 4.36 -32.60
CA LYS A 336 1.32 4.78 -32.60
C LYS A 336 2.25 3.63 -33.08
N ASN A 337 1.90 3.01 -34.18
CA ASN A 337 2.61 1.85 -34.71
C ASN A 337 3.02 2.07 -36.17
N VAL A 338 4.01 1.29 -36.62
CA VAL A 338 4.53 1.30 -38.00
C VAL A 338 4.54 -0.14 -38.48
N VAL A 339 4.11 -0.34 -39.74
CA VAL A 339 4.09 -1.64 -40.43
C VAL A 339 4.90 -1.53 -41.70
N LEU A 340 5.88 -2.41 -41.88
CA LEU A 340 6.65 -2.47 -43.14
C LEU A 340 5.78 -3.08 -44.25
N THR A 341 5.86 -2.49 -45.44
CA THR A 341 5.29 -3.09 -46.66
C THR A 341 6.17 -4.23 -47.17
N GLU A 342 5.68 -5.07 -48.07
CA GLU A 342 6.52 -6.12 -48.74
C GLU A 342 7.79 -5.54 -49.35
N ARG A 343 7.66 -4.37 -49.99
CA ARG A 343 8.82 -3.67 -50.55
C ARG A 343 9.78 -3.17 -49.47
N GLY A 344 9.23 -2.67 -48.34
CA GLY A 344 10.02 -2.25 -47.18
C GLY A 344 10.86 -3.39 -46.63
N TYR A 345 10.28 -4.59 -46.48
CA TYR A 345 11.05 -5.77 -46.08
C TYR A 345 12.19 -6.08 -47.06
N THR A 346 11.88 -6.19 -48.33
CA THR A 346 12.88 -6.55 -49.39
C THR A 346 14.02 -5.53 -49.46
N ASP A 347 13.72 -4.25 -49.46
CA ASP A 347 14.73 -3.19 -49.57
C ASP A 347 15.58 -3.09 -48.28
N CYS A 348 15.01 -3.32 -47.11
CA CYS A 348 15.75 -3.38 -45.84
C CYS A 348 16.66 -4.62 -45.77
N GLU A 349 16.20 -5.79 -46.19
CA GLU A 349 16.96 -7.03 -46.22
C GLU A 349 18.16 -6.92 -47.18
N ALA A 350 17.93 -6.33 -48.37
CA ALA A 350 18.98 -6.08 -49.33
C ALA A 350 20.03 -5.07 -48.81
N ALA A 351 19.58 -4.00 -48.13
CA ALA A 351 20.48 -2.98 -47.57
C ALA A 351 21.33 -3.50 -46.42
N LEU A 352 20.78 -4.42 -45.62
CA LEU A 352 21.46 -5.06 -44.49
C LEU A 352 22.25 -6.32 -44.89
N GLY A 353 22.06 -6.83 -46.12
CA GLY A 353 22.71 -8.05 -46.62
C GLY A 353 22.27 -9.30 -45.85
N VAL A 354 21.01 -9.39 -45.50
CA VAL A 354 20.43 -10.52 -44.77
C VAL A 354 19.29 -11.18 -45.57
N ASP A 355 19.14 -12.49 -45.42
CA ASP A 355 18.08 -13.23 -46.12
C ASP A 355 16.69 -12.92 -45.57
N SER A 356 16.60 -12.61 -44.29
CA SER A 356 15.36 -12.17 -43.62
C SER A 356 15.66 -11.33 -42.38
N LEU A 357 14.87 -10.25 -42.18
CA LEU A 357 14.95 -9.41 -40.97
C LEU A 357 14.68 -10.16 -39.68
N PHE A 358 13.99 -11.30 -39.75
CA PHE A 358 13.63 -12.11 -38.59
C PHE A 358 14.69 -13.17 -38.23
N THR A 359 15.64 -13.42 -39.11
CA THR A 359 16.69 -14.42 -38.84
C THR A 359 17.65 -13.94 -37.77
N PRO A 360 17.81 -14.69 -36.63
CA PRO A 360 18.75 -14.32 -35.57
C PRO A 360 20.18 -14.21 -36.11
N GLN A 361 20.89 -13.19 -35.71
CA GLN A 361 22.30 -12.95 -36.05
C GLN A 361 23.20 -13.21 -34.83
N GLY A 362 24.47 -12.98 -34.92
CA GLY A 362 25.48 -13.35 -33.92
C GLY A 362 25.24 -12.93 -32.47
N ASP A 363 24.30 -12.02 -32.20
CA ASP A 363 23.81 -11.62 -30.87
C ASP A 363 22.48 -12.32 -30.47
N GLY A 364 22.02 -13.27 -31.30
CA GLY A 364 20.75 -13.98 -31.06
C GLY A 364 19.49 -13.20 -31.43
N SER A 365 19.59 -11.98 -31.94
CA SER A 365 18.43 -11.15 -32.31
C SER A 365 18.37 -10.90 -33.83
N GLY A 366 17.15 -10.89 -34.39
CA GLY A 366 16.90 -10.44 -35.77
C GLY A 366 16.99 -8.91 -35.90
N TRP A 367 16.93 -8.40 -37.14
CA TRP A 367 16.94 -6.96 -37.42
C TRP A 367 15.57 -6.29 -37.32
N ALA A 368 14.47 -7.05 -37.43
CA ALA A 368 13.12 -6.49 -37.50
C ALA A 368 12.77 -5.52 -36.36
N PRO A 369 13.03 -5.81 -35.05
CA PRO A 369 12.73 -4.88 -33.98
C PRO A 369 13.50 -3.55 -34.08
N TYR A 370 14.76 -3.61 -34.50
CA TYR A 370 15.62 -2.41 -34.64
C TYR A 370 15.16 -1.51 -35.79
N VAL A 371 14.83 -2.10 -36.96
CA VAL A 371 14.34 -1.36 -38.12
C VAL A 371 12.98 -0.72 -37.83
N VAL A 372 12.03 -1.49 -37.26
CA VAL A 372 10.70 -0.97 -36.94
C VAL A 372 10.78 0.15 -35.89
N ASN A 373 11.59 0.00 -34.84
CA ASN A 373 11.76 1.05 -33.84
C ASN A 373 12.49 2.28 -34.38
N ALA A 374 13.44 2.10 -35.27
CA ALA A 374 14.11 3.24 -35.94
C ALA A 374 13.13 4.04 -36.81
N ILE A 375 12.25 3.37 -37.55
CA ILE A 375 11.18 4.04 -38.33
C ILE A 375 10.18 4.72 -37.39
N LYS A 376 9.77 4.06 -36.32
CA LYS A 376 8.90 4.66 -35.28
C LYS A 376 9.51 5.93 -34.70
N ALA A 377 10.78 5.87 -34.30
CA ALA A 377 11.52 7.03 -33.77
C ALA A 377 11.52 8.20 -34.74
N ALA A 378 11.79 7.94 -36.04
CA ALA A 378 11.87 8.97 -37.06
C ALA A 378 10.51 9.54 -37.48
N ALA A 379 9.47 8.69 -37.56
CA ALA A 379 8.17 9.07 -38.13
C ALA A 379 7.16 9.56 -37.09
N LEU A 380 7.19 9.01 -35.85
CA LEU A 380 6.16 9.23 -34.85
C LEU A 380 6.60 10.11 -33.66
N PHE A 381 7.90 10.26 -33.43
CA PHE A 381 8.41 11.00 -32.26
C PHE A 381 9.15 12.27 -32.71
N LYS A 382 8.72 13.41 -32.17
CA LYS A 382 9.23 14.72 -32.52
C LYS A 382 10.02 15.35 -31.39
N LYS A 383 11.22 15.83 -31.70
CA LYS A 383 12.04 16.60 -30.77
C LYS A 383 11.28 17.84 -30.28
N ASP A 384 11.43 18.16 -28.99
CA ASP A 384 10.81 19.28 -28.28
C ASP A 384 9.27 19.22 -28.23
N VAL A 385 8.67 18.06 -28.62
CA VAL A 385 7.25 17.75 -28.46
C VAL A 385 7.06 16.46 -27.65
N ASP A 386 7.66 15.34 -28.11
CA ASP A 386 7.59 14.06 -27.43
C ASP A 386 8.83 13.79 -26.57
N TYR A 387 9.98 14.39 -26.91
CA TYR A 387 11.23 14.29 -26.16
C TYR A 387 12.10 15.52 -26.32
N THR A 388 13.07 15.71 -25.43
CA THR A 388 14.12 16.72 -25.53
C THR A 388 15.50 16.11 -25.23
N LEU A 389 16.58 16.80 -25.65
CA LEU A 389 17.92 16.37 -25.29
C LEU A 389 18.34 16.95 -23.95
N LEU A 390 18.69 16.07 -23.03
CA LEU A 390 19.22 16.43 -21.71
C LEU A 390 20.69 16.85 -21.88
N LYS A 391 21.11 17.89 -21.16
CA LYS A 391 22.48 18.38 -21.17
C LYS A 391 23.19 18.05 -19.87
N ASP A 392 24.45 17.67 -19.94
CA ASP A 392 25.31 17.54 -18.76
C ASP A 392 25.74 18.91 -18.21
N ALA A 393 26.53 18.91 -17.14
CA ALA A 393 27.03 20.12 -16.49
C ALA A 393 27.94 20.95 -17.41
N GLU A 394 28.46 20.33 -18.51
CA GLU A 394 29.32 20.96 -19.50
C GLU A 394 28.54 21.44 -20.74
N GLY A 395 27.21 21.25 -20.76
CA GLY A 395 26.32 21.69 -21.85
C GLY A 395 26.30 20.76 -23.07
N LYS A 396 26.88 19.56 -22.98
CA LYS A 396 26.87 18.55 -24.03
C LYS A 396 25.62 17.68 -23.87
N ASP A 397 25.10 17.18 -24.99
CA ASP A 397 23.95 16.28 -24.98
C ASP A 397 24.32 14.94 -24.29
N ALA A 398 23.64 14.64 -23.17
CA ALA A 398 23.94 13.54 -22.26
C ALA A 398 22.86 12.45 -22.24
N GLY A 399 21.70 12.70 -22.85
CA GLY A 399 20.61 11.73 -22.89
C GLY A 399 19.34 12.28 -23.52
N VAL A 400 18.34 11.41 -23.65
CA VAL A 400 17.00 11.76 -24.14
C VAL A 400 16.05 11.81 -22.93
N GLY A 401 15.36 12.93 -22.74
CA GLY A 401 14.30 13.10 -21.74
C GLY A 401 12.92 13.05 -22.39
N ILE A 402 12.02 12.22 -21.88
CA ILE A 402 10.65 12.11 -22.40
C ILE A 402 9.84 13.32 -21.92
N ILE A 403 9.06 13.94 -22.79
CA ILE A 403 8.13 15.02 -22.45
C ILE A 403 6.73 14.42 -22.22
N ASP A 404 6.15 14.68 -21.09
CA ASP A 404 4.77 14.29 -20.80
C ASP A 404 3.79 15.13 -21.64
N ALA A 405 2.99 14.46 -22.46
CA ALA A 405 2.02 15.09 -23.36
C ALA A 405 0.94 15.94 -22.64
N PHE A 406 0.69 15.71 -21.36
CA PHE A 406 -0.34 16.43 -20.59
C PHE A 406 0.24 17.63 -19.85
N THR A 407 1.43 17.50 -19.29
CA THR A 407 2.06 18.57 -18.48
C THR A 407 3.10 19.37 -19.22
N GLY A 408 3.63 18.88 -20.36
CA GLY A 408 4.73 19.47 -21.11
C GLY A 408 6.08 19.43 -20.38
N ARG A 409 6.18 18.67 -19.27
CA ARG A 409 7.39 18.56 -18.45
C ARG A 409 8.22 17.36 -18.84
N VAL A 410 9.52 17.47 -18.68
CA VAL A 410 10.45 16.34 -18.84
C VAL A 410 10.24 15.37 -17.68
N MET A 411 10.04 14.10 -18.01
CA MET A 411 9.88 13.02 -17.04
C MET A 411 11.25 12.44 -16.69
N ASP A 412 11.80 12.81 -15.54
CA ASP A 412 13.09 12.31 -15.07
C ASP A 412 13.07 10.79 -14.85
N GLY A 413 14.14 10.14 -15.31
CA GLY A 413 14.36 8.70 -15.11
C GLY A 413 13.46 7.77 -15.95
N ARG A 414 12.44 8.28 -16.65
CA ARG A 414 11.58 7.46 -17.51
C ARG A 414 12.23 7.22 -18.87
N ARG A 415 12.01 6.03 -19.41
CA ARG A 415 12.48 5.58 -20.73
C ARG A 415 11.38 4.82 -21.45
N TRP A 416 11.35 4.93 -22.78
CA TRP A 416 10.51 4.03 -23.58
C TRP A 416 11.05 2.61 -23.55
N SER A 417 10.15 1.65 -23.58
CA SER A 417 10.46 0.21 -23.58
C SER A 417 10.87 -0.31 -24.97
N ASP A 418 11.24 -1.57 -25.00
CA ASP A 418 11.39 -2.40 -26.20
C ASP A 418 12.40 -1.87 -27.24
N GLY A 419 13.38 -1.08 -26.80
CA GLY A 419 14.42 -0.55 -27.69
C GLY A 419 14.05 0.75 -28.39
N LEU A 420 12.87 1.32 -28.19
CA LEU A 420 12.46 2.58 -28.80
C LEU A 420 13.32 3.75 -28.29
N HIS A 421 13.60 3.80 -26.97
CA HIS A 421 14.46 4.84 -26.40
C HIS A 421 15.85 4.84 -27.02
N GLN A 422 16.45 3.66 -27.18
CA GLN A 422 17.73 3.45 -27.82
C GLN A 422 17.69 3.83 -29.30
N SER A 423 16.55 3.62 -29.96
CA SER A 423 16.38 4.04 -31.37
C SER A 423 16.33 5.57 -31.52
N VAL A 424 15.72 6.28 -30.55
CA VAL A 424 15.72 7.75 -30.52
C VAL A 424 17.13 8.28 -30.22
N GLU A 425 17.85 7.69 -29.25
CA GLU A 425 19.26 8.04 -28.97
C GLU A 425 20.15 7.87 -30.21
N ALA A 426 19.99 6.74 -30.92
CA ALA A 426 20.73 6.46 -32.14
C ALA A 426 20.37 7.42 -33.28
N MET A 427 19.10 7.81 -33.40
CA MET A 427 18.62 8.78 -34.40
C MET A 427 19.22 10.17 -34.13
N GLU A 428 19.33 10.59 -32.89
CA GLU A 428 19.97 11.85 -32.48
C GLU A 428 21.53 11.77 -32.47
N GLY A 429 22.11 10.62 -32.84
CA GLY A 429 23.56 10.42 -32.93
C GLY A 429 24.27 10.32 -31.60
N MET A 430 23.52 9.96 -30.53
CA MET A 430 24.03 9.81 -29.18
C MET A 430 24.58 8.41 -28.92
N GLU A 431 25.33 8.25 -27.83
CA GLU A 431 25.71 6.94 -27.33
C GLU A 431 24.44 6.19 -26.83
N VAL A 432 24.24 4.99 -27.36
CA VAL A 432 23.06 4.20 -27.07
C VAL A 432 23.13 3.65 -25.64
N SER A 433 22.16 4.02 -24.83
CA SER A 433 22.09 3.59 -23.44
C SER A 433 21.77 2.09 -23.31
N LYS A 434 22.12 1.50 -22.16
CA LYS A 434 21.80 0.09 -21.85
C LYS A 434 20.30 -0.17 -21.94
N MET A 435 19.95 -1.32 -22.47
CA MET A 435 18.57 -1.75 -22.62
C MET A 435 18.06 -2.34 -21.31
N SER A 436 16.85 -2.00 -20.91
CA SER A 436 16.18 -2.67 -19.79
C SER A 436 15.51 -3.95 -20.30
N GLN A 437 15.99 -5.09 -19.85
CA GLN A 437 15.38 -6.38 -20.13
C GLN A 437 14.58 -6.86 -18.93
N VAL A 438 13.29 -7.11 -19.11
CA VAL A 438 12.44 -7.70 -18.08
C VAL A 438 12.88 -9.14 -17.84
N ILE A 439 13.16 -9.46 -16.57
CA ILE A 439 13.58 -10.81 -16.15
C ILE A 439 12.40 -11.55 -15.54
N ALA A 440 11.65 -10.88 -14.67
CA ALA A 440 10.50 -11.49 -13.99
C ALA A 440 9.38 -10.45 -13.83
N THR A 441 8.15 -10.92 -13.86
CA THR A 441 6.96 -10.10 -13.64
C THR A 441 5.90 -10.91 -12.92
N VAL A 442 5.16 -10.26 -12.01
CA VAL A 442 3.99 -10.83 -11.34
C VAL A 442 2.92 -9.76 -11.18
N THR A 443 1.68 -10.13 -11.35
CA THR A 443 0.54 -9.27 -11.00
C THR A 443 0.14 -9.48 -9.55
N TYR A 444 -0.37 -8.44 -8.88
CA TYR A 444 -0.91 -8.57 -7.52
C TYR A 444 -2.04 -9.62 -7.46
N GLN A 445 -2.88 -9.71 -8.52
CA GLN A 445 -3.92 -10.72 -8.60
C GLN A 445 -3.34 -12.14 -8.52
N SER A 446 -2.25 -12.40 -9.24
CA SER A 446 -1.60 -13.71 -9.22
C SER A 446 -0.91 -13.97 -7.89
N LEU A 447 -0.28 -12.97 -7.30
CA LEU A 447 0.41 -13.05 -6.01
C LEU A 447 -0.57 -13.39 -4.87
N PHE A 448 -1.61 -12.56 -4.68
CA PHE A 448 -2.52 -12.74 -3.55
C PHE A 448 -3.40 -14.00 -3.64
N ARG A 449 -3.62 -14.54 -4.83
CA ARG A 449 -4.31 -15.81 -5.01
C ARG A 449 -3.49 -17.03 -4.60
N GLN A 450 -2.21 -16.88 -4.26
CA GLN A 450 -1.37 -17.96 -3.72
C GLN A 450 -1.70 -18.26 -2.24
N PHE A 451 -2.25 -17.31 -1.50
CA PHE A 451 -2.58 -17.53 -0.11
C PHE A 451 -3.78 -18.47 0.05
N ALA A 452 -3.66 -19.45 0.95
CA ALA A 452 -4.73 -20.40 1.25
C ALA A 452 -5.98 -19.68 1.83
N ARG A 453 -5.76 -18.65 2.63
CA ARG A 453 -6.79 -17.81 3.23
C ARG A 453 -6.42 -16.34 3.02
N LEU A 454 -7.20 -15.66 2.20
CA LEU A 454 -7.07 -14.22 1.94
C LEU A 454 -8.26 -13.49 2.54
N SER A 455 -8.00 -12.42 3.27
CA SER A 455 -8.99 -11.47 3.79
C SER A 455 -8.54 -10.04 3.51
N GLY A 456 -9.49 -9.10 3.53
CA GLY A 456 -9.20 -7.69 3.33
C GLY A 456 -9.98 -6.80 4.30
N MET A 457 -9.45 -5.60 4.55
CA MET A 457 -10.14 -4.52 5.27
C MET A 457 -10.01 -3.24 4.48
N SER A 458 -11.06 -2.45 4.40
CA SER A 458 -11.02 -1.12 3.80
C SER A 458 -12.17 -0.26 4.32
N GLY A 459 -12.05 1.06 4.23
CA GLY A 459 -13.15 2.00 4.47
C GLY A 459 -14.15 2.08 3.30
N THR A 460 -13.78 1.60 2.12
CA THR A 460 -14.45 1.88 0.85
C THR A 460 -14.46 0.67 -0.12
N ALA A 461 -14.66 -0.54 0.43
CA ALA A 461 -14.61 -1.78 -0.36
C ALA A 461 -15.87 -2.01 -1.23
N MET A 462 -17.06 -1.53 -0.81
CA MET A 462 -18.33 -1.81 -1.47
C MET A 462 -18.41 -1.38 -2.94
N PRO A 463 -17.88 -0.19 -3.35
CA PRO A 463 -17.90 0.21 -4.76
C PRO A 463 -17.16 -0.77 -5.69
N ALA A 464 -16.14 -1.47 -5.17
CA ALA A 464 -15.35 -2.46 -5.90
C ALA A 464 -15.78 -3.92 -5.63
N SER A 465 -16.92 -4.16 -4.98
CA SER A 465 -17.37 -5.48 -4.52
C SER A 465 -17.40 -6.54 -5.63
N LYS A 466 -17.81 -6.17 -6.85
CA LYS A 466 -17.80 -7.08 -8.01
C LYS A 466 -16.38 -7.52 -8.40
N GLU A 467 -15.43 -6.61 -8.35
CA GLU A 467 -14.04 -6.89 -8.68
C GLU A 467 -13.37 -7.74 -7.60
N PHE A 468 -13.64 -7.47 -6.31
CA PHE A 468 -13.20 -8.32 -5.21
C PHE A 468 -13.65 -9.78 -5.38
N ILE A 469 -14.92 -10.00 -5.71
CA ILE A 469 -15.46 -11.36 -5.91
C ILE A 469 -14.88 -12.00 -7.16
N SER A 470 -14.92 -11.32 -8.30
CA SER A 470 -14.51 -11.94 -9.57
C SER A 470 -13.02 -12.23 -9.64
N THR A 471 -12.19 -11.43 -8.99
CA THR A 471 -10.72 -11.55 -9.05
C THR A 471 -10.16 -12.39 -7.92
N TYR A 472 -10.63 -12.17 -6.69
CA TYR A 472 -10.06 -12.79 -5.48
C TYR A 472 -11.01 -13.74 -4.76
N GLY A 473 -12.27 -13.79 -5.13
CA GLY A 473 -13.30 -14.56 -4.41
C GLY A 473 -13.67 -13.95 -3.05
N LEU A 474 -13.39 -12.65 -2.83
CA LEU A 474 -13.68 -11.96 -1.58
C LEU A 474 -15.07 -11.34 -1.60
N LEU A 475 -15.91 -11.76 -0.66
CA LEU A 475 -17.22 -11.14 -0.41
C LEU A 475 -17.06 -9.91 0.48
N VAL A 476 -17.49 -8.75 0.00
CA VAL A 476 -17.45 -7.52 0.82
C VAL A 476 -18.58 -7.57 1.85
N THR A 477 -18.21 -7.39 3.12
CA THR A 477 -19.11 -7.42 4.28
C THR A 477 -19.06 -6.07 4.99
N PRO A 478 -20.10 -5.23 4.87
CA PRO A 478 -20.20 -3.97 5.63
C PRO A 478 -20.35 -4.27 7.14
N ILE A 479 -19.50 -3.64 7.93
CA ILE A 479 -19.54 -3.73 9.39
C ILE A 479 -20.19 -2.46 9.94
N PRO A 480 -21.20 -2.54 10.80
CA PRO A 480 -21.82 -1.35 11.37
C PRO A 480 -20.83 -0.60 12.28
N THR A 481 -21.04 0.71 12.41
CA THR A 481 -20.23 1.55 13.30
C THR A 481 -20.47 1.21 14.77
N ALA A 482 -19.42 1.29 15.60
CA ALA A 482 -19.53 1.00 17.04
C ALA A 482 -20.39 2.04 17.78
N LEU A 483 -20.27 3.31 17.36
CA LEU A 483 -21.02 4.44 17.90
C LEU A 483 -21.80 5.16 16.80
N PRO A 484 -22.87 5.90 17.11
CA PRO A 484 -23.58 6.70 16.12
C PRO A 484 -22.66 7.69 15.43
N ILE A 485 -22.78 7.82 14.09
CA ILE A 485 -21.97 8.72 13.29
C ILE A 485 -22.26 10.18 13.70
N ALA A 486 -21.24 10.85 14.24
CA ALA A 486 -21.28 12.26 14.61
C ALA A 486 -20.78 13.20 13.50
N ARG A 487 -20.11 12.66 12.46
CA ARG A 487 -19.61 13.41 11.30
C ARG A 487 -20.75 14.08 10.55
N ARG A 488 -20.53 15.33 10.14
CA ARG A 488 -21.45 16.07 9.29
C ARG A 488 -20.84 16.28 7.92
N ASP A 489 -21.45 15.71 6.91
CA ASP A 489 -21.03 15.86 5.52
C ASP A 489 -21.75 17.07 4.91
N TYR A 490 -20.96 18.04 4.44
CA TYR A 490 -21.46 19.21 3.75
C TYR A 490 -21.63 18.93 2.26
N PRO A 491 -22.57 19.61 1.55
CA PRO A 491 -22.72 19.41 0.12
C PRO A 491 -21.52 19.91 -0.66
N ASP A 492 -21.24 19.25 -1.78
CA ASP A 492 -20.17 19.65 -2.70
C ASP A 492 -20.41 21.03 -3.28
N VAL A 493 -19.35 21.83 -3.41
CA VAL A 493 -19.38 23.14 -4.02
C VAL A 493 -18.60 23.13 -5.34
N THR A 494 -19.25 23.47 -6.43
CA THR A 494 -18.65 23.48 -7.77
C THR A 494 -18.27 24.90 -8.20
N PHE A 495 -17.06 25.06 -8.73
CA PHE A 495 -16.50 26.33 -9.19
C PHE A 495 -16.22 26.30 -10.68
N LYS A 496 -16.32 27.47 -11.34
CA LYS A 496 -16.03 27.60 -12.79
C LYS A 496 -14.54 27.55 -13.10
N THR A 497 -13.68 27.89 -12.16
CA THR A 497 -12.22 27.93 -12.34
C THR A 497 -11.52 27.42 -11.09
N ARG A 498 -10.35 26.79 -11.26
CA ARG A 498 -9.50 26.31 -10.17
C ARG A 498 -9.11 27.45 -9.20
N ALA A 499 -8.70 28.61 -9.73
CA ALA A 499 -8.37 29.77 -8.91
C ALA A 499 -9.55 30.29 -8.04
N ALA A 500 -10.79 30.06 -8.46
CA ALA A 500 -11.95 30.38 -7.63
C ALA A 500 -12.16 29.33 -6.52
N ALA A 501 -11.91 28.06 -6.81
CA ALA A 501 -11.95 26.98 -5.83
C ALA A 501 -10.87 27.17 -4.76
N ASP A 502 -9.63 27.48 -5.16
CA ASP A 502 -8.50 27.71 -4.22
C ASP A 502 -8.78 28.89 -3.29
N ARG A 503 -9.31 30.01 -3.82
CA ARG A 503 -9.71 31.16 -2.98
C ARG A 503 -10.84 30.83 -2.00
N ALA A 504 -11.80 30.00 -2.44
CA ALA A 504 -12.89 29.57 -1.56
C ALA A 504 -12.37 28.63 -0.47
N LEU A 505 -11.45 27.71 -0.80
CA LEU A 505 -10.79 26.82 0.13
C LEU A 505 -10.04 27.62 1.23
N ILE A 506 -9.21 28.60 0.84
CA ILE A 506 -8.49 29.46 1.79
C ILE A 506 -9.46 30.19 2.72
N LYS A 507 -10.53 30.76 2.15
CA LYS A 507 -11.55 31.46 2.93
C LYS A 507 -12.27 30.53 3.91
N GLU A 508 -12.52 29.28 3.49
CA GLU A 508 -13.14 28.27 4.36
C GLU A 508 -12.21 27.90 5.51
N ILE A 509 -10.91 27.66 5.24
CA ILE A 509 -9.89 27.41 6.28
C ILE A 509 -9.88 28.55 7.29
N GLN A 510 -9.88 29.81 6.84
CA GLN A 510 -9.94 30.98 7.72
C GLN A 510 -11.22 31.02 8.57
N SER A 511 -12.37 30.63 7.98
CA SER A 511 -13.67 30.67 8.66
C SER A 511 -13.78 29.66 9.82
N VAL A 512 -13.04 28.56 9.75
CA VAL A 512 -13.00 27.54 10.81
C VAL A 512 -11.83 27.70 11.77
N GLY A 513 -11.04 28.78 11.62
CA GLY A 513 -9.90 29.13 12.47
C GLY A 513 -8.62 28.37 12.13
N GLY A 514 -8.47 27.92 10.88
CA GLY A 514 -7.23 27.32 10.43
C GLY A 514 -6.06 28.31 10.52
N GLY A 515 -4.99 27.93 11.22
CA GLY A 515 -3.85 28.78 11.53
C GLY A 515 -3.98 29.56 12.85
N GLU A 516 -5.10 29.53 13.52
CA GLU A 516 -5.30 30.15 14.84
C GLU A 516 -5.10 29.13 15.96
N LEU A 517 -4.42 29.51 17.05
CA LEU A 517 -4.08 28.61 18.17
C LEU A 517 -5.30 27.94 18.83
N ASP A 518 -6.47 28.52 18.67
CA ASP A 518 -7.72 28.02 19.22
C ASP A 518 -8.70 27.56 18.14
N GLY A 519 -8.28 27.51 16.87
CA GLY A 519 -9.08 27.05 15.73
C GLY A 519 -9.28 25.54 15.66
N ARG A 520 -10.09 25.09 14.68
CA ARG A 520 -10.23 23.67 14.37
C ARG A 520 -9.01 23.19 13.58
N PRO A 521 -8.51 21.96 13.82
CA PRO A 521 -7.57 21.34 12.89
C PRO A 521 -8.21 21.13 11.52
N CYS A 522 -7.46 21.41 10.45
CA CYS A 522 -7.92 21.32 9.07
C CYS A 522 -7.07 20.32 8.29
N LEU A 523 -7.71 19.38 7.60
CA LEU A 523 -7.07 18.47 6.64
C LEU A 523 -7.57 18.79 5.23
N VAL A 524 -6.64 19.09 4.32
CA VAL A 524 -6.95 19.39 2.92
C VAL A 524 -6.44 18.26 2.03
N GLY A 525 -7.36 17.50 1.43
CA GLY A 525 -7.05 16.44 0.47
C GLY A 525 -6.85 16.97 -0.95
N THR A 526 -5.76 16.59 -1.60
CA THR A 526 -5.41 16.96 -2.97
C THR A 526 -5.15 15.75 -3.85
N THR A 527 -5.26 15.93 -5.17
CA THR A 527 -5.13 14.84 -6.15
C THR A 527 -3.74 14.71 -6.77
N SER A 528 -2.85 15.69 -6.55
CA SER A 528 -1.47 15.65 -7.05
C SER A 528 -0.50 16.41 -6.15
N VAL A 529 0.79 16.08 -6.29
CA VAL A 529 1.89 16.74 -5.56
C VAL A 529 1.93 18.24 -5.88
N GLU A 530 1.86 18.61 -7.17
CA GLU A 530 1.90 20.02 -7.60
C GLU A 530 0.71 20.83 -7.03
N GLN A 531 -0.46 20.19 -6.95
CA GLN A 531 -1.63 20.83 -6.34
C GLN A 531 -1.40 21.08 -4.85
N SER A 532 -0.85 20.11 -4.13
CA SER A 532 -0.58 20.23 -2.71
C SER A 532 0.41 21.37 -2.42
N GLU A 533 1.50 21.44 -3.18
CA GLU A 533 2.50 22.51 -3.09
C GLU A 533 1.92 23.90 -3.42
N GLY A 534 1.09 23.98 -4.48
CA GLY A 534 0.42 25.22 -4.89
C GLY A 534 -0.55 25.75 -3.82
N ILE A 535 -1.28 24.87 -3.14
CA ILE A 535 -2.18 25.23 -2.04
C ILE A 535 -1.39 25.72 -0.83
N VAL A 536 -0.32 25.02 -0.42
CA VAL A 536 0.56 25.45 0.68
C VAL A 536 1.16 26.81 0.41
N ALA A 537 1.66 27.08 -0.81
CA ALA A 537 2.17 28.38 -1.21
C ALA A 537 1.09 29.48 -1.12
N SER A 538 -0.14 29.18 -1.50
CA SER A 538 -1.27 30.10 -1.44
C SER A 538 -1.72 30.39 -0.01
N LEU A 539 -1.69 29.39 0.87
CA LEU A 539 -1.95 29.53 2.32
C LEU A 539 -0.86 30.40 2.98
N ALA A 540 0.41 30.12 2.67
CA ALA A 540 1.53 30.93 3.17
C ALA A 540 1.45 32.39 2.73
N ALA A 541 1.07 32.64 1.46
CA ALA A 541 0.83 34.01 0.98
C ALA A 541 -0.35 34.73 1.69
N SER A 542 -1.28 33.93 2.25
CA SER A 542 -2.40 34.42 3.05
C SER A 542 -2.11 34.49 4.56
N GLY A 543 -0.86 34.23 4.99
CA GLY A 543 -0.43 34.25 6.38
C GLY A 543 -0.86 33.04 7.21
N ILE A 544 -1.29 31.92 6.56
CA ILE A 544 -1.71 30.70 7.23
C ILE A 544 -0.59 29.68 7.12
N PRO A 545 0.04 29.27 8.25
CA PRO A 545 1.01 28.18 8.24
C PRO A 545 0.31 26.87 7.93
N ALA A 546 0.91 26.05 7.07
CA ALA A 546 0.39 24.75 6.70
C ALA A 546 1.52 23.73 6.55
N GLU A 547 1.31 22.53 7.06
CA GLU A 547 2.20 21.38 6.86
C GLU A 547 1.83 20.63 5.58
N LEU A 548 2.87 20.18 4.86
CA LEU A 548 2.71 19.46 3.58
C LEU A 548 3.01 17.99 3.75
N LEU A 549 2.02 17.15 3.50
CA LEU A 549 2.12 15.70 3.52
C LEU A 549 1.93 15.13 2.10
N ASN A 550 3.02 14.86 1.41
CA ASN A 550 3.01 14.27 0.08
C ASN A 550 4.12 13.22 -0.10
N ALA A 551 4.09 12.47 -1.21
CA ALA A 551 5.05 11.41 -1.51
C ALA A 551 6.46 11.91 -1.89
N SER A 552 6.78 13.21 -1.73
CA SER A 552 8.14 13.71 -1.87
C SER A 552 9.06 13.06 -0.82
N PRO A 553 10.29 12.62 -1.18
CA PRO A 553 11.19 11.92 -0.26
C PRO A 553 11.47 12.67 1.06
N LEU A 554 11.52 14.00 1.02
CA LEU A 554 11.71 14.83 2.20
C LEU A 554 10.51 14.82 3.15
N ASN A 555 9.30 14.82 2.60
CA ASN A 555 8.06 14.82 3.38
C ASN A 555 7.72 13.40 3.87
N ALA A 556 7.98 12.38 3.06
CA ALA A 556 7.80 10.98 3.46
C ALA A 556 8.65 10.61 4.68
N ALA A 557 9.88 11.12 4.77
CA ALA A 557 10.72 10.92 5.95
C ALA A 557 10.18 11.61 7.23
N ARG A 558 9.34 12.65 7.09
CA ARG A 558 8.72 13.43 8.19
C ARG A 558 7.24 13.09 8.41
N GLU A 559 6.72 12.09 7.73
CA GLU A 559 5.29 11.74 7.75
C GLU A 559 4.77 11.57 9.19
N GLY A 560 5.43 10.76 10.01
CA GLY A 560 5.07 10.55 11.41
C GLY A 560 5.10 11.83 12.26
N GLU A 561 6.04 12.75 11.98
CA GLU A 561 6.14 14.05 12.63
C GLU A 561 4.92 14.92 12.29
N ILE A 562 4.57 15.02 11.02
CA ILE A 562 3.45 15.86 10.54
C ILE A 562 2.12 15.32 11.08
N ILE A 563 1.89 14.01 11.00
CA ILE A 563 0.66 13.37 11.45
C ILE A 563 0.47 13.52 12.97
N ALA A 564 1.54 13.43 13.75
CA ALA A 564 1.46 13.57 15.21
C ALA A 564 0.90 14.92 15.66
N GLN A 565 1.00 15.95 14.83
CA GLN A 565 0.47 17.30 15.11
C GLN A 565 -0.86 17.61 14.43
N ALA A 566 -1.22 16.86 13.37
CA ALA A 566 -2.32 17.21 12.47
C ALA A 566 -3.68 17.41 13.18
N GLY A 567 -3.87 16.80 14.35
CA GLY A 567 -5.10 16.92 15.15
C GLY A 567 -5.09 18.04 16.20
N ARG A 568 -4.00 18.84 16.33
CA ARG A 568 -3.91 19.94 17.29
C ARG A 568 -4.70 21.18 16.84
N PRO A 569 -5.13 22.03 17.79
CA PRO A 569 -5.91 23.22 17.47
C PRO A 569 -5.24 24.10 16.41
N GLY A 570 -6.00 24.49 15.39
CA GLY A 570 -5.57 25.42 14.34
C GLY A 570 -4.54 24.88 13.34
N VAL A 571 -4.03 23.67 13.49
CA VAL A 571 -3.07 23.07 12.54
C VAL A 571 -3.76 22.82 11.20
N VAL A 572 -3.11 23.24 10.11
CA VAL A 572 -3.57 23.00 8.74
C VAL A 572 -2.59 22.03 8.08
N THR A 573 -3.09 20.87 7.66
CA THR A 573 -2.32 19.86 6.95
C THR A 573 -2.86 19.72 5.53
N VAL A 574 -1.99 19.83 4.53
CA VAL A 574 -2.33 19.61 3.12
C VAL A 574 -1.72 18.27 2.71
N ALA A 575 -2.55 17.30 2.38
CA ALA A 575 -2.13 15.95 2.05
C ALA A 575 -2.48 15.57 0.60
N THR A 576 -1.63 14.80 -0.06
CA THR A 576 -2.03 14.05 -1.26
C THR A 576 -2.80 12.81 -0.84
N ASN A 577 -3.71 12.34 -1.70
CA ASN A 577 -4.59 11.22 -1.41
C ASN A 577 -3.86 9.98 -0.86
N MET A 578 -2.75 9.59 -1.46
CA MET A 578 -1.98 8.42 -1.02
C MET A 578 -1.17 8.63 0.26
N ALA A 579 -0.75 9.86 0.56
CA ALA A 579 0.09 10.14 1.74
C ALA A 579 -0.71 10.29 3.04
N GLY A 580 -2.01 10.57 2.96
CA GLY A 580 -2.88 10.71 4.14
C GLY A 580 -3.75 9.48 4.44
N ARG A 581 -3.70 8.46 3.58
CA ARG A 581 -4.57 7.28 3.69
C ARG A 581 -4.05 6.30 4.76
N GLY A 582 -4.97 5.69 5.50
CA GLY A 582 -4.64 4.73 6.55
C GLY A 582 -3.99 5.35 7.80
N THR A 583 -3.88 6.70 7.89
CA THR A 583 -3.27 7.37 9.02
C THR A 583 -4.32 7.89 10.00
N ASP A 584 -4.17 7.52 11.26
CA ASP A 584 -5.04 8.01 12.34
C ASP A 584 -4.59 9.41 12.79
N ILE A 585 -5.42 10.43 12.56
CA ILE A 585 -5.20 11.77 13.10
C ILE A 585 -5.84 11.85 14.48
N LEU A 586 -5.03 11.74 15.52
CA LEU A 586 -5.47 11.87 16.90
C LEU A 586 -5.79 13.33 17.24
N LEU A 587 -7.04 13.60 17.64
CA LEU A 587 -7.46 14.94 18.06
C LEU A 587 -6.69 15.36 19.31
N GLY A 588 -6.14 16.58 19.29
CA GLY A 588 -5.21 17.09 20.30
C GLY A 588 -3.75 16.75 20.02
N GLY A 589 -3.43 15.80 19.11
CA GLY A 589 -2.07 15.36 18.79
C GLY A 589 -1.69 14.03 19.44
N CYS A 590 -0.52 13.49 19.08
CA CYS A 590 -0.02 12.18 19.52
C CYS A 590 1.17 12.33 20.47
N ALA A 591 0.94 12.24 21.78
CA ALA A 591 1.97 12.33 22.81
C ALA A 591 3.08 11.26 22.65
N GLY A 592 2.72 10.02 22.32
CA GLY A 592 3.67 8.92 22.16
C GLY A 592 4.66 9.15 21.01
N THR A 593 4.15 9.54 19.83
CA THR A 593 5.03 9.87 18.68
C THR A 593 5.93 11.07 18.99
N MET A 594 5.39 12.12 19.62
CA MET A 594 6.19 13.29 19.99
C MET A 594 7.26 12.95 21.03
N SER A 595 6.96 12.09 22.01
CA SER A 595 7.93 11.58 22.98
C SER A 595 9.06 10.82 22.26
N LYS A 596 8.72 9.88 21.39
CA LYS A 596 9.70 9.10 20.60
C LYS A 596 10.62 10.00 19.78
N LEU A 597 10.07 11.06 19.16
CA LEU A 597 10.83 12.03 18.37
C LEU A 597 11.80 12.86 19.24
N LEU A 598 11.35 13.31 20.42
CA LEU A 598 12.20 14.06 21.35
C LEU A 598 13.34 13.20 21.87
N VAL A 599 13.03 11.99 22.35
CA VAL A 599 14.03 11.05 22.88
C VAL A 599 15.03 10.68 21.78
N ARG A 600 14.57 10.40 20.55
CA ARG A 600 15.44 10.18 19.39
C ARG A 600 16.41 11.33 19.16
N GLY A 601 15.91 12.57 19.21
CA GLY A 601 16.75 13.78 19.08
C GLY A 601 17.83 13.87 20.15
N ARG A 602 17.47 13.61 21.40
CA ARG A 602 18.43 13.62 22.55
C ARG A 602 19.48 12.52 22.45
N LEU A 603 19.09 11.33 21.98
CA LEU A 603 20.05 10.22 21.73
C LEU A 603 21.02 10.57 20.59
N ALA A 604 20.54 11.21 19.53
CA ALA A 604 21.37 11.68 18.43
C ALA A 604 22.36 12.77 18.89
N GLU A 605 21.89 13.76 19.67
CA GLU A 605 22.74 14.80 20.27
C GLU A 605 23.81 14.21 21.21
N ALA A 606 23.50 13.15 21.94
CA ALA A 606 24.44 12.43 22.79
C ALA A 606 25.47 11.58 21.99
N GLY A 607 25.38 11.56 20.67
CA GLY A 607 26.28 10.81 19.79
C GLY A 607 26.09 9.30 19.84
N VAL A 608 24.87 8.85 20.09
CA VAL A 608 24.51 7.41 20.05
C VAL A 608 24.52 6.88 18.62
N LEU A 609 24.19 7.74 17.63
CA LEU A 609 24.26 7.38 16.19
C LEU A 609 25.71 7.43 15.69
N ALA A 610 26.06 6.51 14.80
CA ALA A 610 27.30 6.59 14.01
C ALA A 610 27.21 7.80 13.06
N GLU A 611 28.32 8.54 12.86
CA GLU A 611 28.33 9.78 12.04
C GLU A 611 27.73 9.60 10.62
N ARG A 612 27.97 8.45 9.99
CA ARG A 612 27.45 8.13 8.66
C ARG A 612 25.95 7.84 8.63
N GLU A 613 25.38 7.46 9.76
CA GLU A 613 23.97 7.09 9.89
C GLU A 613 23.10 8.30 10.29
N ALA A 614 23.68 9.31 10.92
CA ALA A 614 22.98 10.53 11.32
C ALA A 614 22.36 11.26 10.10
N SER A 615 22.97 11.19 8.93
CA SER A 615 22.47 11.79 7.70
C SER A 615 21.30 11.04 7.05
N LYS A 616 21.02 9.82 7.48
CA LYS A 616 19.88 9.01 6.98
C LYS A 616 18.58 9.32 7.70
N LEU A 617 18.65 9.89 8.89
CA LEU A 617 17.46 10.27 9.65
C LEU A 617 17.03 11.71 9.31
N PRO A 618 15.71 11.97 9.32
CA PRO A 618 15.24 13.34 9.24
C PRO A 618 15.76 14.15 10.43
N PRO A 619 16.03 15.45 10.26
CA PRO A 619 16.47 16.31 11.36
C PRO A 619 15.44 16.28 12.49
N SER A 620 15.89 16.41 13.73
CA SER A 620 14.99 16.48 14.88
C SER A 620 14.09 17.70 14.75
N PRO A 621 12.78 17.58 15.10
CA PRO A 621 11.89 18.72 15.12
C PRO A 621 12.41 19.86 16.02
N PRO A 622 12.14 21.12 15.67
CA PRO A 622 12.53 22.26 16.50
C PRO A 622 11.76 22.28 17.83
N ALA A 623 12.24 23.01 18.81
CA ALA A 623 11.64 23.04 20.16
C ALA A 623 10.16 23.50 20.15
N GLU A 624 9.79 24.34 19.23
CA GLU A 624 8.43 24.88 19.04
C GLU A 624 7.45 23.82 18.53
N TYR A 625 7.96 22.73 18.00
CA TYR A 625 7.16 21.57 17.57
C TYR A 625 6.47 20.91 18.76
N TYR A 626 7.12 20.84 19.90
CA TYR A 626 6.62 20.12 21.07
C TYR A 626 5.56 20.95 21.83
N PRO A 627 4.55 20.28 22.47
CA PRO A 627 3.45 20.99 23.12
C PRO A 627 3.91 21.84 24.32
N CYS A 628 4.98 21.42 24.99
CA CYS A 628 5.61 22.16 26.09
C CYS A 628 7.07 21.77 26.23
N LYS A 629 7.79 22.53 27.05
CA LYS A 629 9.13 22.13 27.54
C LYS A 629 8.95 21.05 28.62
N ILE A 630 9.77 20.01 28.55
CA ILE A 630 9.84 18.99 29.59
C ILE A 630 10.43 19.56 30.88
N ALA A 631 9.99 19.07 32.03
CA ALA A 631 10.51 19.47 33.32
C ALA A 631 11.95 18.99 33.53
N GLU A 632 12.70 19.66 34.41
CA GLU A 632 14.14 19.39 34.62
C GLU A 632 14.41 17.95 35.11
N ASP A 633 13.52 17.37 35.88
CA ASP A 633 13.61 15.99 36.35
C ASP A 633 13.46 15.00 35.20
N VAL A 634 12.48 15.20 34.31
CA VAL A 634 12.26 14.37 33.10
C VAL A 634 13.43 14.55 32.12
N ASP A 635 13.92 15.79 31.91
CA ASP A 635 15.09 16.03 31.04
C ASP A 635 16.35 15.33 31.59
N SER A 636 16.48 15.26 32.92
CA SER A 636 17.54 14.54 33.59
C SER A 636 17.45 13.02 33.36
N LEU A 637 16.24 12.44 33.36
CA LEU A 637 16.01 11.04 33.03
C LEU A 637 16.38 10.75 31.58
N VAL A 638 15.95 11.58 30.64
CA VAL A 638 16.30 11.44 29.22
C VAL A 638 17.82 11.51 29.00
N ALA A 639 18.48 12.46 29.70
CA ALA A 639 19.95 12.58 29.64
C ALA A 639 20.68 11.38 30.29
N ALA A 640 20.11 10.78 31.34
CA ALA A 640 20.66 9.55 31.95
C ALA A 640 20.51 8.36 31.00
N ALA A 641 19.32 8.13 30.44
CA ALA A 641 19.06 7.10 29.46
C ALA A 641 19.98 7.22 28.23
N ALA A 642 20.18 8.45 27.72
CA ALA A 642 21.09 8.69 26.59
C ALA A 642 22.54 8.27 26.92
N ARG A 643 23.00 8.54 28.13
CA ARG A 643 24.34 8.10 28.60
C ARG A 643 24.42 6.58 28.73
N ALA A 644 23.35 5.94 29.22
CA ALA A 644 23.31 4.48 29.37
C ALA A 644 23.34 3.78 28.01
N VAL A 645 22.53 4.26 27.04
CA VAL A 645 22.56 3.76 25.67
C VAL A 645 23.92 3.98 25.02
N LYS A 646 24.54 5.18 25.15
CA LYS A 646 25.85 5.45 24.61
C LYS A 646 26.93 4.54 25.20
N LYS A 647 26.80 4.18 26.48
CA LYS A 647 27.72 3.24 27.15
C LYS A 647 27.54 1.80 26.65
N ALA A 648 26.28 1.41 26.32
CA ALA A 648 25.95 0.10 25.75
C ALA A 648 26.47 -0.04 24.32
N TYR A 649 26.44 1.07 23.54
CA TYR A 649 26.87 1.12 22.16
C TYR A 649 27.97 2.16 21.92
N PRO A 650 29.20 1.90 22.37
CA PRO A 650 30.30 2.88 22.35
C PRO A 650 30.72 3.29 20.93
N ASP A 651 30.63 2.37 19.98
CA ASP A 651 30.99 2.61 18.58
C ASP A 651 29.83 3.30 17.76
N GLY A 652 28.73 3.56 18.44
CA GLY A 652 27.50 4.08 17.81
C GLY A 652 26.68 2.98 17.16
N MET A 653 25.41 3.27 16.90
CA MET A 653 24.47 2.36 16.25
C MET A 653 23.97 2.88 14.91
N GLY A 654 23.38 2.00 14.09
CA GLY A 654 22.72 2.37 12.86
C GLY A 654 21.34 3.04 13.11
N ALA A 655 20.83 3.72 12.10
CA ALA A 655 19.52 4.37 12.16
C ALA A 655 18.38 3.36 12.45
N ASP A 656 18.42 2.19 11.81
CA ASP A 656 17.43 1.13 12.01
C ASP A 656 17.52 0.55 13.44
N GLN A 657 18.75 0.28 13.93
CA GLN A 657 18.98 -0.19 15.31
C GLN A 657 18.46 0.81 16.36
N LEU A 658 18.61 2.11 16.12
CA LEU A 658 18.04 3.13 17.00
C LEU A 658 16.52 3.12 16.97
N SER A 659 15.92 2.93 15.80
CA SER A 659 14.47 2.81 15.66
C SER A 659 13.94 1.58 16.40
N ASP A 660 14.61 0.45 16.27
CA ASP A 660 14.23 -0.79 16.95
C ASP A 660 14.36 -0.63 18.48
N LEU A 661 15.48 -0.03 18.96
CA LEU A 661 15.65 0.26 20.38
C LEU A 661 14.55 1.16 20.95
N LEU A 662 14.17 2.21 20.21
CA LEU A 662 13.08 3.11 20.61
C LEU A 662 11.72 2.41 20.57
N THR A 663 11.56 1.41 19.74
CA THR A 663 10.35 0.59 19.68
C THR A 663 10.24 -0.31 20.88
N VAL A 664 11.34 -1.03 21.22
CA VAL A 664 11.41 -1.87 22.41
C VAL A 664 11.21 -1.03 23.70
N ALA A 665 11.79 0.16 23.76
CA ALA A 665 11.58 1.08 24.87
C ALA A 665 10.13 1.65 24.96
N ALA A 666 9.43 1.72 23.84
CA ALA A 666 8.02 2.13 23.83
C ALA A 666 7.06 0.96 24.09
N ASP A 667 7.56 -0.29 24.11
CA ASP A 667 6.77 -1.46 24.45
C ASP A 667 6.43 -1.43 25.95
N THR A 668 5.15 -1.57 26.28
CA THR A 668 4.66 -1.57 27.66
C THR A 668 4.90 -2.91 28.37
N THR A 669 5.26 -3.95 27.62
CA THR A 669 5.58 -5.25 28.17
C THR A 669 7.04 -5.27 28.66
N GLU A 670 7.24 -5.25 29.97
CA GLU A 670 8.55 -5.46 30.59
C GLU A 670 8.94 -6.94 30.46
N ALA A 671 10.11 -7.20 29.87
CA ALA A 671 10.71 -8.52 29.97
C ALA A 671 11.61 -8.56 31.24
N GLU A 672 11.54 -9.64 32.02
CA GLU A 672 12.38 -9.82 33.23
C GLU A 672 13.89 -9.67 32.94
N ASP A 673 14.30 -9.89 31.68
CA ASP A 673 15.70 -9.83 31.23
C ASP A 673 16.03 -8.57 30.43
N ASP A 674 15.18 -7.51 30.43
CA ASP A 674 15.47 -6.28 29.70
C ASP A 674 16.80 -5.64 30.17
N PRO A 675 17.70 -5.28 29.24
CA PRO A 675 18.93 -4.60 29.60
C PRO A 675 18.65 -3.27 30.31
N ALA A 676 19.44 -2.92 31.32
CA ALA A 676 19.25 -1.73 32.13
C ALA A 676 19.08 -0.43 31.30
N HIS A 677 19.81 -0.30 30.19
CA HIS A 677 19.71 0.86 29.31
C HIS A 677 18.34 0.93 28.55
N VAL A 678 17.69 -0.20 28.35
CA VAL A 678 16.33 -0.26 27.77
C VAL A 678 15.32 0.18 28.80
N VAL A 679 15.42 -0.29 30.04
CA VAL A 679 14.55 0.12 31.16
C VAL A 679 14.67 1.63 31.40
N GLU A 680 15.91 2.16 31.52
CA GLU A 680 16.14 3.60 31.69
C GLU A 680 15.55 4.41 30.53
N LEU A 681 15.61 3.88 29.29
CA LEU A 681 15.06 4.54 28.12
C LEU A 681 13.53 4.52 28.11
N ARG A 682 12.92 3.42 28.57
CA ARG A 682 11.46 3.27 28.74
C ARG A 682 10.93 4.29 29.76
N ASP A 683 11.53 4.37 30.93
CA ASP A 683 11.16 5.32 31.98
C ASP A 683 11.25 6.77 31.48
N ALA A 684 12.32 7.09 30.75
CA ALA A 684 12.50 8.42 30.16
C ALA A 684 11.45 8.74 29.09
N ALA A 685 11.14 7.79 28.21
CA ALA A 685 10.16 7.97 27.15
C ALA A 685 8.74 8.12 27.72
N GLU A 686 8.37 7.34 28.75
CA GLU A 686 7.07 7.45 29.43
C GLU A 686 6.94 8.77 30.19
N GLY A 687 7.97 9.22 30.89
CA GLY A 687 7.97 10.52 31.57
C GLY A 687 7.75 11.69 30.61
N VAL A 688 8.35 11.66 29.42
CA VAL A 688 8.11 12.65 28.36
C VAL A 688 6.68 12.54 27.84
N LYS A 689 6.18 11.34 27.57
CA LYS A 689 4.83 11.07 27.06
C LYS A 689 3.77 11.59 28.01
N GLU A 690 3.88 11.33 29.31
CA GLU A 690 2.93 11.82 30.31
C GLU A 690 2.96 13.36 30.42
N THR A 691 4.17 13.96 30.33
CA THR A 691 4.31 15.42 30.30
C THR A 691 3.56 16.04 29.11
N PHE A 692 3.67 15.43 27.93
CA PHE A 692 2.97 15.91 26.73
C PHE A 692 1.47 15.64 26.80
N LYS A 693 1.06 14.47 27.27
CA LYS A 693 -0.35 14.06 27.44
C LYS A 693 -1.11 15.07 28.32
N ALA A 694 -0.49 15.55 29.39
CA ALA A 694 -1.09 16.56 30.27
C ALA A 694 -1.47 17.88 29.55
N VAL A 695 -0.75 18.24 28.46
CA VAL A 695 -1.06 19.42 27.63
C VAL A 695 -2.04 19.08 26.51
N LEU A 696 -1.85 17.91 25.89
CA LEU A 696 -2.62 17.53 24.70
C LEU A 696 -4.07 17.10 25.02
N GLU A 697 -4.36 16.55 26.20
CA GLU A 697 -5.73 16.19 26.60
C GLU A 697 -6.67 17.43 26.68
N PRO A 698 -6.30 18.56 27.32
CA PRO A 698 -7.07 19.80 27.23
C PRO A 698 -7.24 20.33 25.81
N GLU A 699 -6.20 20.23 24.94
CA GLU A 699 -6.29 20.59 23.51
C GLU A 699 -7.33 19.72 22.79
N LYS A 700 -7.33 18.41 23.03
CA LYS A 700 -8.30 17.45 22.50
C LYS A 700 -9.74 17.81 22.89
N GLU A 701 -9.98 18.11 24.16
CA GLU A 701 -11.30 18.54 24.61
C GLU A 701 -11.77 19.82 23.92
N ALA A 702 -10.85 20.80 23.75
CA ALA A 702 -11.15 22.03 23.08
C ALA A 702 -11.50 21.80 21.60
N VAL A 703 -10.76 20.94 20.89
CA VAL A 703 -11.01 20.56 19.51
C VAL A 703 -12.36 19.83 19.39
N LEU A 704 -12.68 18.90 20.29
CA LEU A 704 -13.96 18.17 20.31
C LEU A 704 -15.15 19.14 20.51
N LYS A 705 -15.05 20.10 21.44
CA LYS A 705 -16.09 21.12 21.68
C LYS A 705 -16.37 21.99 20.46
N ARG A 706 -15.37 22.18 19.57
CA ARG A 706 -15.49 22.95 18.32
C ARG A 706 -15.95 22.14 17.12
N GLY A 707 -16.15 20.84 17.27
CA GLY A 707 -16.66 19.94 16.24
C GLY A 707 -15.58 19.10 15.56
N GLY A 708 -14.41 18.93 16.18
CA GLY A 708 -13.36 18.00 15.74
C GLY A 708 -12.60 18.47 14.49
N LEU A 709 -11.98 17.53 13.78
CA LEU A 709 -11.26 17.76 12.54
C LEU A 709 -12.18 18.28 11.43
N TYR A 710 -11.72 19.26 10.65
CA TYR A 710 -12.40 19.78 9.46
C TYR A 710 -11.70 19.29 8.20
N VAL A 711 -12.38 18.44 7.42
CA VAL A 711 -11.79 17.83 6.22
C VAL A 711 -12.35 18.50 4.97
N MET A 712 -11.47 18.88 4.05
CA MET A 712 -11.80 19.48 2.76
C MET A 712 -11.11 18.73 1.63
N GLY A 713 -11.87 18.27 0.64
CA GLY A 713 -11.34 17.65 -0.58
C GLY A 713 -11.35 18.63 -1.74
N THR A 714 -10.26 18.71 -2.51
CA THR A 714 -10.21 19.50 -3.76
C THR A 714 -10.90 18.78 -4.93
N ALA A 715 -11.17 17.49 -4.78
CA ALA A 715 -12.01 16.67 -5.64
C ALA A 715 -12.70 15.62 -4.77
N ARG A 716 -13.79 15.02 -5.30
CA ARG A 716 -14.35 13.82 -4.65
C ARG A 716 -13.35 12.69 -4.80
N HIS A 717 -12.86 12.26 -3.71
CA HIS A 717 -12.04 11.06 -3.54
C HIS A 717 -12.46 10.40 -2.23
N GLU A 718 -12.03 9.17 -2.01
CA GLU A 718 -12.27 8.43 -0.78
C GLU A 718 -11.89 9.17 0.49
#